data_9e58456632e9ead3217d4bbe6583f490
#
_entry.id   9e58456632e9ead3217d4bbe6583f490
#
_cell.length_a   1.000
_cell.length_b   1.000
_cell.length_c   1.000
_cell.angle_alpha   90.00
_cell.angle_beta   90.00
_cell.angle_gamma   90.00
#
_symmetry.space_group_name_H-M   'P 1'
#
loop_
_entity.id
_entity.type
_entity.pdbx_description
1 polymer ?
#
loop_
_entity_poly.entity_id
_entity_poly.type
_entity_poly.pdbx_seq_one_letter_code
_entity_poly.pdbx_strand_id
1 'polypeptide(L)'
;MLHLNEEQLLACQAPLGHNLVIASAGTGKTSTIVGRIATLLERGIAPSEILLLTFTNKAAQQMMSRLVAMFDEKKVRGIEAGTFHAVSYRYLKAHTKLTLKQPRELKMLLKSLYPRFVDCEQAYKPEYLFELYSLYQNQSVEGEGFYEWLCKRNPEHEPYALSYESLFGAFENLKNEYGYAGFNDLLLHYQQKMRDLPQSPYIEVLVDEYQDTNPLQDSVLRALSPKSLFCVGDYDQSIYAFNGADISIIASFKDRFDDSQIFNLSKNYRSSAPILQLANRVIAHNERIYPKNLEVTKTQCSSQVRLFVYDDIFDQYRAIAEKIAQSNTQHADIAVIFRNNSTADGIEAALREYAIPSKKKGGVSFFESKEVALMLDLLTLFHNPKDMMAFVQVMSYAKGVGSALGREIYEELLEYGQGDVLQGLLAPKARRDRLALEFAQTKSVASFAAHPLRHSLHEHSAHFLSQLHALALNVAGIRNATALIAQCEKSALLSEIFQTIAHKRAQRKDTSLDEERYLEALEKIHAKIRILSDLSKNYKDLEHFLNAMVLGSNEMNEGSGVNLLSIHSAKGLEYHDVYVIDLMEGRFPNYKLMAKSGGALEEERRLFYVAATRAKENLYFSFARAHRSKKIDYEPSIFLKEAGFGV
;
A
#
# COMPACT_ATOMS: atom_id res chain seq x y z
N MET A 1 -17.27 5.17 -29.48
CA MET A 1 -15.90 5.39 -30.02
C MET A 1 -15.13 6.29 -29.08
N LEU A 2 -13.84 5.99 -28.83
CA LEU A 2 -12.95 6.90 -28.12
C LEU A 2 -12.69 8.12 -29.00
N HIS A 3 -12.94 9.32 -28.47
CA HIS A 3 -12.53 10.55 -29.14
C HIS A 3 -11.06 10.82 -28.77
N LEU A 4 -10.15 10.33 -29.60
CA LEU A 4 -8.71 10.58 -29.48
C LEU A 4 -8.32 11.80 -30.34
N ASN A 5 -7.43 12.64 -29.82
CA ASN A 5 -6.83 13.70 -30.62
C ASN A 5 -5.70 13.11 -31.52
N GLU A 6 -5.14 13.94 -32.40
CA GLU A 6 -4.12 13.52 -33.38
C GLU A 6 -2.88 12.92 -32.69
N GLU A 7 -2.38 13.53 -31.60
CA GLU A 7 -1.20 13.04 -30.85
C GLU A 7 -1.48 11.67 -30.22
N GLN A 8 -2.65 11.52 -29.58
CA GLN A 8 -3.09 10.26 -29.00
C GLN A 8 -3.27 9.18 -30.06
N LEU A 9 -3.88 9.53 -31.20
CA LEU A 9 -4.10 8.60 -32.31
C LEU A 9 -2.77 8.13 -32.89
N LEU A 10 -1.82 9.06 -33.10
CA LEU A 10 -0.48 8.74 -33.58
C LEU A 10 0.23 7.75 -32.66
N ALA A 11 0.18 7.99 -31.34
CA ALA A 11 0.75 7.07 -30.35
C ALA A 11 0.04 5.70 -30.36
N CYS A 12 -1.29 5.65 -30.45
CA CYS A 12 -2.04 4.40 -30.54
C CYS A 12 -1.71 3.57 -31.78
N GLN A 13 -1.42 4.24 -32.90
CA GLN A 13 -1.11 3.62 -34.18
C GLN A 13 0.37 3.26 -34.36
N ALA A 14 1.22 3.56 -33.38
CA ALA A 14 2.64 3.23 -33.43
C ALA A 14 2.89 1.78 -33.88
N PRO A 15 3.98 1.48 -34.60
CA PRO A 15 4.36 0.11 -34.93
C PRO A 15 4.64 -0.71 -33.65
N LEU A 16 4.69 -2.04 -33.80
CA LEU A 16 5.24 -2.90 -32.73
C LEU A 16 6.72 -2.55 -32.56
N GLY A 17 7.17 -2.49 -31.34
CA GLY A 17 8.51 -2.06 -30.94
C GLY A 17 8.46 -1.35 -29.57
N HIS A 18 9.52 -0.63 -29.24
CA HIS A 18 9.61 0.05 -27.95
C HIS A 18 9.11 1.50 -28.08
N ASN A 19 7.97 1.78 -27.45
CA ASN A 19 7.29 3.06 -27.56
C ASN A 19 7.12 3.71 -26.20
N LEU A 20 7.53 4.97 -26.04
CA LEU A 20 7.34 5.76 -24.83
C LEU A 20 6.43 6.95 -25.11
N VAL A 21 5.36 7.07 -24.38
CA VAL A 21 4.43 8.21 -24.43
C VAL A 21 4.66 9.10 -23.20
N ILE A 22 5.19 10.28 -23.42
CA ILE A 22 5.33 11.33 -22.40
C ILE A 22 4.01 12.08 -22.33
N ALA A 23 3.29 11.90 -21.25
CA ALA A 23 1.92 12.36 -21.10
C ALA A 23 1.71 13.09 -19.77
N SER A 24 1.60 14.41 -19.82
CA SER A 24 1.39 15.24 -18.62
C SER A 24 0.08 14.93 -17.89
N ALA A 25 -0.10 15.53 -16.71
CA ALA A 25 -1.37 15.49 -16.00
C ALA A 25 -2.52 15.94 -16.92
N GLY A 26 -3.60 15.15 -16.99
CA GLY A 26 -4.81 15.54 -17.73
C GLY A 26 -4.73 15.49 -19.27
N THR A 27 -3.68 14.90 -19.86
CA THR A 27 -3.55 14.77 -21.34
C THR A 27 -4.16 13.48 -21.91
N GLY A 28 -4.85 12.68 -21.09
CA GLY A 28 -5.55 11.49 -21.55
C GLY A 28 -4.72 10.21 -21.63
N LYS A 29 -3.71 10.01 -20.74
CA LYS A 29 -2.92 8.77 -20.61
C LYS A 29 -3.76 7.50 -20.73
N THR A 30 -4.79 7.39 -19.89
CA THR A 30 -5.70 6.23 -19.88
C THR A 30 -6.40 6.00 -21.22
N SER A 31 -6.84 7.07 -21.88
CA SER A 31 -7.50 6.98 -23.19
C SER A 31 -6.53 6.51 -24.27
N THR A 32 -5.27 6.91 -24.19
CA THR A 32 -4.21 6.47 -25.11
C THR A 32 -3.90 4.98 -24.93
N ILE A 33 -3.78 4.49 -23.68
CA ILE A 33 -3.57 3.07 -23.42
C ILE A 33 -4.75 2.23 -23.93
N VAL A 34 -5.98 2.63 -23.62
CA VAL A 34 -7.20 1.94 -24.10
C VAL A 34 -7.26 1.98 -25.64
N GLY A 35 -6.93 3.12 -26.26
CA GLY A 35 -6.85 3.26 -27.71
C GLY A 35 -5.77 2.37 -28.34
N ARG A 36 -4.60 2.23 -27.70
CA ARG A 36 -3.55 1.32 -28.16
C ARG A 36 -4.03 -0.14 -28.14
N ILE A 37 -4.63 -0.60 -27.02
CA ILE A 37 -5.18 -1.96 -26.93
C ILE A 37 -6.26 -2.18 -28.01
N ALA A 38 -7.14 -1.20 -28.21
CA ALA A 38 -8.13 -1.25 -29.28
C ALA A 38 -7.49 -1.46 -30.65
N THR A 39 -6.46 -0.68 -30.97
CA THR A 39 -5.71 -0.80 -32.23
C THR A 39 -5.03 -2.17 -32.38
N LEU A 40 -4.49 -2.75 -31.30
CA LEU A 40 -3.88 -4.08 -31.32
C LEU A 40 -4.93 -5.18 -31.64
N LEU A 41 -6.07 -5.13 -31.01
CA LEU A 41 -7.17 -6.05 -31.26
C LEU A 41 -7.70 -5.95 -32.70
N GLU A 42 -7.80 -4.74 -33.24
CA GLU A 42 -8.19 -4.49 -34.63
C GLU A 42 -7.15 -5.00 -35.65
N ARG A 43 -5.87 -4.98 -35.27
CA ARG A 43 -4.76 -5.57 -36.05
C ARG A 43 -4.69 -7.10 -35.94
N GLY A 44 -5.57 -7.73 -35.15
CA GLY A 44 -5.65 -9.18 -35.01
C GLY A 44 -4.71 -9.79 -33.98
N ILE A 45 -4.09 -8.99 -33.10
CA ILE A 45 -3.34 -9.51 -31.94
C ILE A 45 -4.33 -10.19 -30.99
N ALA A 46 -4.01 -11.41 -30.56
CA ALA A 46 -4.89 -12.15 -29.68
C ALA A 46 -4.93 -11.51 -28.27
N PRO A 47 -6.10 -11.43 -27.61
CA PRO A 47 -6.22 -10.86 -26.28
C PRO A 47 -5.23 -11.45 -25.26
N SER A 48 -4.95 -12.75 -25.33
CA SER A 48 -4.00 -13.45 -24.46
C SER A 48 -2.53 -13.06 -24.67
N GLU A 49 -2.22 -12.38 -25.76
CA GLU A 49 -0.88 -11.90 -26.09
C GLU A 49 -0.66 -10.43 -25.66
N ILE A 50 -1.64 -9.84 -24.95
CA ILE A 50 -1.60 -8.45 -24.46
C ILE A 50 -1.56 -8.47 -22.94
N LEU A 51 -0.55 -7.82 -22.35
CA LEU A 51 -0.43 -7.60 -20.92
C LEU A 51 -0.52 -6.09 -20.61
N LEU A 52 -1.44 -5.70 -19.72
CA LEU A 52 -1.57 -4.34 -19.20
C LEU A 52 -1.11 -4.28 -17.74
N LEU A 53 -0.01 -3.59 -17.49
CA LEU A 53 0.53 -3.32 -16.17
C LEU A 53 0.18 -1.90 -15.73
N THR A 54 -0.40 -1.77 -14.54
CA THR A 54 -0.81 -0.49 -13.96
C THR A 54 -0.31 -0.36 -12.53
N PHE A 55 -0.34 0.86 -11.99
CA PHE A 55 0.07 1.11 -10.61
C PHE A 55 -0.98 0.62 -9.59
N THR A 56 -2.29 0.62 -9.95
CA THR A 56 -3.38 0.18 -9.07
C THR A 56 -4.33 -0.77 -9.79
N ASN A 57 -4.89 -1.75 -9.06
CA ASN A 57 -5.90 -2.66 -9.61
C ASN A 57 -7.15 -1.91 -10.12
N LYS A 58 -7.51 -0.81 -9.45
CA LYS A 58 -8.63 0.04 -9.87
C LYS A 58 -8.40 0.66 -11.25
N ALA A 59 -7.19 1.13 -11.55
CA ALA A 59 -6.84 1.65 -12.88
C ALA A 59 -6.97 0.56 -13.96
N ALA A 60 -6.45 -0.64 -13.68
CA ALA A 60 -6.59 -1.79 -14.58
C ALA A 60 -8.07 -2.12 -14.85
N GLN A 61 -8.88 -2.22 -13.80
CA GLN A 61 -10.32 -2.50 -13.92
C GLN A 61 -11.04 -1.41 -14.72
N GLN A 62 -10.75 -0.12 -14.49
CA GLN A 62 -11.37 0.98 -15.24
C GLN A 62 -10.99 0.92 -16.73
N MET A 63 -9.75 0.60 -17.06
CA MET A 63 -9.32 0.45 -18.46
C MET A 63 -10.01 -0.74 -19.11
N MET A 64 -10.08 -1.88 -18.43
CA MET A 64 -10.77 -3.08 -18.91
C MET A 64 -12.27 -2.84 -19.10
N SER A 65 -12.94 -2.15 -18.18
CA SER A 65 -14.36 -1.80 -18.31
C SER A 65 -14.62 -0.92 -19.55
N ARG A 66 -13.71 0.02 -19.87
CA ARG A 66 -13.81 0.82 -21.09
C ARG A 66 -13.64 -0.02 -22.35
N LEU A 67 -12.72 -0.99 -22.35
CA LEU A 67 -12.53 -1.90 -23.48
C LEU A 67 -13.75 -2.81 -23.67
N VAL A 68 -14.32 -3.35 -22.60
CA VAL A 68 -15.57 -4.15 -22.67
C VAL A 68 -16.72 -3.33 -23.25
N ALA A 69 -16.85 -2.06 -22.87
CA ALA A 69 -17.87 -1.17 -23.42
C ALA A 69 -17.68 -0.88 -24.93
N MET A 70 -16.47 -1.03 -25.45
CA MET A 70 -16.14 -0.80 -26.86
C MET A 70 -16.27 -2.04 -27.75
N PHE A 71 -15.90 -3.22 -27.23
CA PHE A 71 -15.65 -4.41 -28.05
C PHE A 71 -16.54 -5.61 -27.73
N ASP A 72 -17.39 -5.61 -26.80
CA ASP A 72 -17.99 -6.82 -26.24
C ASP A 72 -16.97 -7.63 -25.37
N GLU A 73 -17.45 -8.23 -24.33
CA GLU A 73 -16.68 -9.02 -23.35
C GLU A 73 -15.87 -10.14 -24.01
N LYS A 74 -16.43 -10.83 -25.00
CA LYS A 74 -15.78 -11.95 -25.71
C LYS A 74 -14.50 -11.55 -26.42
N LYS A 75 -14.44 -10.34 -26.98
CA LYS A 75 -13.28 -9.84 -27.72
C LYS A 75 -12.13 -9.38 -26.86
N VAL A 76 -12.39 -9.02 -25.60
CA VAL A 76 -11.36 -8.57 -24.64
C VAL A 76 -10.99 -9.67 -23.64
N ARG A 77 -11.75 -10.75 -23.61
CA ARG A 77 -11.50 -11.87 -22.72
C ARG A 77 -10.17 -12.53 -23.06
N GLY A 78 -9.28 -12.57 -22.07
CA GLY A 78 -7.92 -13.12 -22.23
C GLY A 78 -6.84 -12.05 -22.10
N ILE A 79 -7.16 -10.75 -22.23
CA ILE A 79 -6.21 -9.69 -21.89
C ILE A 79 -5.86 -9.83 -20.41
N GLU A 80 -4.56 -9.97 -20.13
CA GLU A 80 -4.10 -9.95 -18.75
C GLU A 80 -3.88 -8.50 -18.29
N ALA A 81 -4.55 -8.10 -17.20
CA ALA A 81 -4.46 -6.75 -16.66
C ALA A 81 -4.34 -6.74 -15.15
N GLY A 82 -3.53 -5.84 -14.60
CA GLY A 82 -3.34 -5.68 -13.15
C GLY A 82 -2.07 -4.94 -12.79
N THR A 83 -1.76 -4.92 -11.49
CA THR A 83 -0.47 -4.44 -11.02
C THR A 83 0.62 -5.51 -11.25
N PHE A 84 1.89 -5.11 -11.25
CA PHE A 84 3.01 -6.06 -11.29
C PHE A 84 2.83 -7.21 -10.31
N HIS A 85 2.51 -6.91 -9.05
CA HIS A 85 2.30 -7.92 -8.01
C HIS A 85 1.08 -8.80 -8.27
N ALA A 86 -0.03 -8.25 -8.74
CA ALA A 86 -1.25 -9.02 -9.00
C ALA A 86 -1.06 -10.00 -10.15
N VAL A 87 -0.40 -9.58 -11.23
CA VAL A 87 -0.05 -10.42 -12.38
C VAL A 87 0.90 -11.53 -11.95
N SER A 88 2.00 -11.17 -11.27
CA SER A 88 2.98 -12.13 -10.76
C SER A 88 2.35 -13.15 -9.82
N TYR A 89 1.49 -12.72 -8.90
CA TYR A 89 0.79 -13.60 -7.98
C TYR A 89 -0.14 -14.59 -8.69
N ARG A 90 -0.96 -14.13 -9.65
CA ARG A 90 -1.86 -15.02 -10.42
C ARG A 90 -1.08 -16.10 -11.14
N TYR A 91 0.02 -15.72 -11.80
CA TYR A 91 0.88 -16.68 -12.49
C TYR A 91 1.50 -17.68 -11.51
N LEU A 92 2.11 -17.20 -10.43
CA LEU A 92 2.79 -18.06 -9.45
C LEU A 92 1.81 -18.97 -8.71
N LYS A 93 0.62 -18.49 -8.37
CA LYS A 93 -0.43 -19.31 -7.74
C LYS A 93 -0.82 -20.54 -8.61
N ALA A 94 -0.78 -20.38 -9.93
CA ALA A 94 -1.08 -21.49 -10.86
C ALA A 94 0.09 -22.47 -11.03
N HIS A 95 1.34 -22.06 -10.79
CA HIS A 95 2.53 -22.81 -11.12
C HIS A 95 3.40 -23.21 -9.92
N THR A 96 3.12 -22.67 -8.73
CA THR A 96 3.94 -22.88 -7.53
C THR A 96 3.07 -23.02 -6.27
N LYS A 97 3.67 -23.56 -5.20
CA LYS A 97 3.02 -23.65 -3.87
C LYS A 97 3.59 -22.58 -2.93
N LEU A 98 3.30 -21.31 -3.22
CA LEU A 98 3.72 -20.19 -2.37
C LEU A 98 2.56 -19.69 -1.50
N THR A 99 2.88 -19.35 -0.25
CA THR A 99 1.95 -18.69 0.68
C THR A 99 2.35 -17.22 0.81
N LEU A 100 1.52 -16.32 0.26
CA LEU A 100 1.76 -14.87 0.37
C LEU A 100 1.55 -14.40 1.80
N LYS A 101 2.53 -13.69 2.34
CA LYS A 101 2.53 -13.14 3.70
C LYS A 101 2.50 -11.62 3.69
N GLN A 102 1.75 -11.05 4.65
CA GLN A 102 1.73 -9.61 4.87
C GLN A 102 3.07 -9.10 5.42
N PRO A 103 3.45 -7.84 5.13
CA PRO A 103 4.66 -7.25 5.71
C PRO A 103 4.73 -7.35 7.24
N ARG A 104 3.59 -7.24 7.92
CA ARG A 104 3.50 -7.39 9.37
C ARG A 104 3.95 -8.78 9.85
N GLU A 105 3.54 -9.84 9.16
CA GLU A 105 3.91 -11.22 9.49
C GLU A 105 5.40 -11.46 9.25
N LEU A 106 5.91 -10.98 8.12
CA LEU A 106 7.33 -11.08 7.78
C LEU A 106 8.23 -10.27 8.72
N LYS A 107 7.80 -9.09 9.16
CA LYS A 107 8.49 -8.32 10.21
C LYS A 107 8.58 -9.10 11.53
N MET A 108 7.53 -9.83 11.89
CA MET A 108 7.56 -10.67 13.09
C MET A 108 8.52 -11.84 12.92
N LEU A 109 8.54 -12.47 11.73
CA LEU A 109 9.48 -13.53 11.42
C LEU A 109 10.93 -13.02 11.55
N LEU A 110 11.25 -11.88 10.93
CA LEU A 110 12.56 -11.25 11.06
C LEU A 110 12.91 -10.93 12.52
N LYS A 111 11.94 -10.39 13.28
CA LYS A 111 12.12 -10.08 14.70
C LYS A 111 12.44 -11.32 15.55
N SER A 112 11.89 -12.48 15.20
CA SER A 112 12.18 -13.75 15.91
C SER A 112 13.61 -14.25 15.68
N LEU A 113 14.21 -13.90 14.52
CA LEU A 113 15.59 -14.25 14.18
C LEU A 113 16.61 -13.24 14.74
N TYR A 114 16.21 -11.97 14.85
CA TYR A 114 17.10 -10.84 15.15
C TYR A 114 18.04 -11.08 16.34
N PRO A 115 17.62 -11.59 17.53
CA PRO A 115 18.51 -11.78 18.67
C PRO A 115 19.62 -12.80 18.45
N ARG A 116 19.54 -13.63 17.40
CA ARG A 116 20.55 -14.65 17.08
C ARG A 116 21.72 -14.10 16.27
N PHE A 117 21.51 -12.96 15.59
CA PHE A 117 22.49 -12.39 14.65
C PHE A 117 22.97 -11.00 15.05
N VAL A 118 22.19 -10.30 15.88
CA VAL A 118 22.48 -8.92 16.26
C VAL A 118 22.48 -8.83 17.78
N ASP A 119 23.68 -8.83 18.35
CA ASP A 119 23.91 -8.73 19.80
C ASP A 119 24.58 -7.37 20.11
N CYS A 120 23.88 -6.26 19.83
CA CYS A 120 24.37 -4.93 20.09
C CYS A 120 23.20 -3.96 20.35
N GLU A 121 23.22 -3.28 21.50
CA GLU A 121 22.19 -2.29 21.87
C GLU A 121 22.12 -1.08 20.92
N GLN A 122 23.21 -0.77 20.22
CA GLN A 122 23.31 0.35 19.29
C GLN A 122 22.83 -0.01 17.87
N ALA A 123 22.56 -1.29 17.60
CA ALA A 123 22.09 -1.73 16.30
C ALA A 123 20.63 -1.29 16.03
N TYR A 124 20.31 -1.13 14.77
CA TYR A 124 18.96 -0.69 14.36
C TYR A 124 17.92 -1.77 14.60
N LYS A 125 16.69 -1.33 14.92
CA LYS A 125 15.56 -2.22 15.24
C LYS A 125 15.11 -3.07 14.04
N PRO A 126 14.62 -4.30 14.29
CA PRO A 126 14.15 -5.21 13.23
C PRO A 126 13.15 -4.59 12.26
N GLU A 127 12.25 -3.73 12.75
CA GLU A 127 11.25 -3.07 11.93
C GLU A 127 11.86 -2.14 10.88
N TYR A 128 12.90 -1.39 11.27
CA TYR A 128 13.66 -0.54 10.35
C TYR A 128 14.48 -1.39 9.36
N LEU A 129 15.12 -2.45 9.83
CA LEU A 129 15.91 -3.35 8.97
C LEU A 129 15.02 -4.04 7.92
N PHE A 130 13.79 -4.40 8.26
CA PHE A 130 12.85 -4.94 7.29
C PHE A 130 12.52 -3.96 6.15
N GLU A 131 12.27 -2.68 6.49
CA GLU A 131 12.04 -1.65 5.48
C GLU A 131 13.29 -1.42 4.61
N LEU A 132 14.46 -1.42 5.22
CA LEU A 132 15.73 -1.26 4.53
C LEU A 132 16.00 -2.41 3.56
N TYR A 133 15.72 -3.65 3.98
CA TYR A 133 15.84 -4.83 3.13
C TYR A 133 14.84 -4.83 1.98
N SER A 134 13.62 -4.43 2.25
CA SER A 134 12.61 -4.26 1.19
C SER A 134 13.03 -3.20 0.16
N LEU A 135 13.65 -2.11 0.61
CA LEU A 135 14.18 -1.08 -0.27
C LEU A 135 15.36 -1.62 -1.10
N TYR A 136 16.26 -2.40 -0.49
CA TYR A 136 17.33 -3.09 -1.20
C TYR A 136 16.78 -3.97 -2.33
N GLN A 137 15.81 -4.83 -2.04
CA GLN A 137 15.17 -5.68 -3.07
C GLN A 137 14.57 -4.87 -4.22
N ASN A 138 14.02 -3.68 -3.92
CA ASN A 138 13.43 -2.79 -4.94
C ASN A 138 14.48 -2.05 -5.78
N GLN A 139 15.66 -1.76 -5.23
CA GLN A 139 16.66 -0.88 -5.83
C GLN A 139 17.94 -1.58 -6.27
N SER A 140 18.21 -2.80 -5.78
CA SER A 140 19.45 -3.49 -6.12
C SER A 140 19.55 -3.75 -7.63
N VAL A 141 20.70 -3.45 -8.17
CA VAL A 141 21.07 -3.82 -9.54
C VAL A 141 21.53 -5.28 -9.53
N GLU A 142 21.30 -5.98 -10.61
CA GLU A 142 21.69 -7.40 -10.74
C GLU A 142 23.17 -7.61 -10.40
N GLY A 143 23.43 -8.44 -9.37
CA GLY A 143 24.79 -8.74 -8.87
C GLY A 143 25.27 -7.89 -7.70
N GLU A 144 24.56 -6.83 -7.27
CA GLU A 144 24.93 -6.03 -6.11
C GLU A 144 24.51 -6.73 -4.81
N GLY A 145 25.48 -7.07 -3.94
CA GLY A 145 25.22 -7.66 -2.63
C GLY A 145 24.61 -6.68 -1.64
N PHE A 146 23.88 -7.22 -0.64
CA PHE A 146 23.25 -6.37 0.39
C PHE A 146 24.29 -5.55 1.18
N TYR A 147 25.41 -6.15 1.54
CA TYR A 147 26.51 -5.47 2.24
C TYR A 147 27.00 -4.23 1.47
N GLU A 148 27.35 -4.41 0.20
CA GLU A 148 27.88 -3.33 -0.65
C GLU A 148 26.85 -2.21 -0.86
N TRP A 149 25.61 -2.58 -1.16
CA TRP A 149 24.50 -1.64 -1.32
C TRP A 149 24.27 -0.82 -0.05
N LEU A 150 24.30 -1.47 1.12
CA LEU A 150 24.07 -0.84 2.41
C LEU A 150 25.20 0.15 2.77
N CYS A 151 26.45 -0.28 2.69
CA CYS A 151 27.61 0.57 3.04
C CYS A 151 27.72 1.80 2.13
N LYS A 152 27.41 1.64 0.83
CA LYS A 152 27.40 2.76 -0.12
C LYS A 152 26.32 3.80 0.19
N ARG A 153 25.15 3.35 0.63
CA ARG A 153 23.98 4.21 0.88
C ARG A 153 23.95 4.79 2.29
N ASN A 154 24.31 3.99 3.27
CA ASN A 154 24.24 4.29 4.69
C ASN A 154 25.56 3.88 5.37
N PRO A 155 26.64 4.65 5.23
CA PRO A 155 27.96 4.29 5.79
C PRO A 155 27.94 4.03 7.30
N GLU A 156 27.00 4.66 8.03
CA GLU A 156 26.83 4.46 9.48
C GLU A 156 26.40 3.04 9.86
N HIS A 157 25.92 2.24 8.91
CA HIS A 157 25.56 0.85 9.13
C HIS A 157 26.73 -0.13 8.93
N GLU A 158 27.86 0.32 8.39
CA GLU A 158 29.00 -0.54 8.07
C GLU A 158 29.41 -1.46 9.22
N PRO A 159 29.50 -1.01 10.50
CA PRO A 159 29.88 -1.88 11.63
C PRO A 159 28.96 -3.09 11.83
N TYR A 160 27.72 -3.02 11.35
CA TYR A 160 26.68 -4.04 11.56
C TYR A 160 26.29 -4.76 10.27
N ALA A 161 26.78 -4.31 9.12
CA ALA A 161 26.30 -4.73 7.80
C ALA A 161 26.42 -6.24 7.57
N LEU A 162 27.50 -6.88 8.00
CA LEU A 162 27.68 -8.33 7.90
C LEU A 162 26.70 -9.11 8.78
N SER A 163 26.40 -8.61 9.98
CA SER A 163 25.38 -9.21 10.86
C SER A 163 23.98 -9.11 10.25
N TYR A 164 23.66 -7.99 9.62
CA TYR A 164 22.40 -7.80 8.92
C TYR A 164 22.30 -8.70 7.68
N GLU A 165 23.36 -8.82 6.90
CA GLU A 165 23.40 -9.74 5.74
C GLU A 165 23.17 -11.19 6.17
N SER A 166 23.83 -11.63 7.26
CA SER A 166 23.63 -12.96 7.85
C SER A 166 22.19 -13.15 8.35
N LEU A 167 21.62 -12.14 9.00
CA LEU A 167 20.21 -12.13 9.43
C LEU A 167 19.26 -12.30 8.24
N PHE A 168 19.47 -11.56 7.15
CA PHE A 168 18.63 -11.66 5.95
C PHE A 168 18.83 -12.98 5.22
N GLY A 169 20.05 -13.53 5.21
CA GLY A 169 20.29 -14.88 4.70
C GLY A 169 19.47 -15.94 5.45
N ALA A 170 19.45 -15.89 6.78
CA ALA A 170 18.64 -16.78 7.61
C ALA A 170 17.12 -16.52 7.42
N PHE A 171 16.73 -15.27 7.23
CA PHE A 171 15.34 -14.89 6.97
C PHE A 171 14.83 -15.46 5.64
N GLU A 172 15.63 -15.36 4.56
CA GLU A 172 15.29 -15.95 3.26
C GLU A 172 15.21 -17.48 3.33
N ASN A 173 16.17 -18.13 4.01
CA ASN A 173 16.17 -19.57 4.19
C ASN A 173 14.89 -20.04 4.91
N LEU A 174 14.48 -19.33 5.96
CA LEU A 174 13.28 -19.68 6.71
C LEU A 174 11.99 -19.44 5.89
N LYS A 175 11.93 -18.36 5.10
CA LYS A 175 10.83 -18.15 4.15
C LYS A 175 10.72 -19.31 3.15
N ASN A 176 11.85 -19.73 2.58
CA ASN A 176 11.90 -20.83 1.63
C ASN A 176 11.46 -22.16 2.26
N GLU A 177 11.89 -22.46 3.48
CA GLU A 177 11.52 -23.67 4.23
C GLU A 177 10.00 -23.79 4.41
N TYR A 178 9.33 -22.67 4.75
CA TYR A 178 7.87 -22.64 4.95
C TYR A 178 7.07 -22.30 3.68
N GLY A 179 7.73 -22.05 2.56
CA GLY A 179 7.07 -21.62 1.32
C GLY A 179 6.43 -20.24 1.44
N TYR A 180 6.94 -19.36 2.30
CA TYR A 180 6.46 -17.99 2.47
C TYR A 180 7.04 -17.05 1.43
N ALA A 181 6.22 -16.13 0.94
CA ALA A 181 6.62 -15.08 0.03
C ALA A 181 6.07 -13.72 0.46
N GLY A 182 6.90 -12.70 0.41
CA GLY A 182 6.47 -11.30 0.49
C GLY A 182 6.14 -10.73 -0.87
N PHE A 183 5.78 -9.45 -0.91
CA PHE A 183 5.43 -8.79 -2.18
C PHE A 183 6.59 -8.75 -3.17
N ASN A 184 7.80 -8.39 -2.72
CA ASN A 184 8.98 -8.35 -3.59
C ASN A 184 9.37 -9.76 -4.08
N ASP A 185 9.19 -10.77 -3.25
CA ASP A 185 9.48 -12.17 -3.63
C ASP A 185 8.59 -12.62 -4.79
N LEU A 186 7.34 -12.14 -4.86
CA LEU A 186 6.47 -12.42 -6.02
C LEU A 186 7.11 -11.93 -7.33
N LEU A 187 7.69 -10.73 -7.31
CA LEU A 187 8.34 -10.16 -8.50
C LEU A 187 9.61 -10.94 -8.85
N LEU A 188 10.45 -11.26 -7.85
CA LEU A 188 11.68 -12.02 -8.03
C LEU A 188 11.40 -13.44 -8.59
N HIS A 189 10.44 -14.15 -8.03
CA HIS A 189 10.06 -15.48 -8.52
C HIS A 189 9.42 -15.44 -9.92
N TYR A 190 8.59 -14.42 -10.18
CA TYR A 190 7.98 -14.24 -11.50
C TYR A 190 9.03 -13.89 -12.55
N GLN A 191 9.96 -12.98 -12.23
CA GLN A 191 11.10 -12.65 -13.08
C GLN A 191 11.88 -13.89 -13.46
N GLN A 192 12.25 -14.75 -12.48
CA GLN A 192 12.98 -15.97 -12.75
C GLN A 192 12.19 -16.92 -13.67
N LYS A 193 10.90 -17.09 -13.41
CA LYS A 193 10.03 -17.93 -14.26
C LYS A 193 9.91 -17.41 -15.69
N MET A 194 9.87 -16.09 -15.88
CA MET A 194 9.82 -15.49 -17.22
C MET A 194 11.15 -15.64 -17.97
N ARG A 195 12.29 -15.56 -17.28
CA ARG A 195 13.62 -15.84 -17.87
C ARG A 195 13.77 -17.29 -18.34
N ASP A 196 13.15 -18.23 -17.64
CA ASP A 196 13.20 -19.66 -17.97
C ASP A 196 12.35 -20.01 -19.20
N LEU A 197 11.47 -19.10 -19.68
CA LEU A 197 10.65 -19.34 -20.87
C LEU A 197 11.45 -19.11 -22.15
N PRO A 198 11.27 -19.95 -23.18
CA PRO A 198 11.97 -19.81 -24.46
C PRO A 198 11.59 -18.57 -25.25
N GLN A 199 10.40 -18.01 -24.99
CA GLN A 199 9.89 -16.78 -25.60
C GLN A 199 8.84 -16.13 -24.69
N SER A 200 8.65 -14.82 -24.87
CA SER A 200 7.61 -14.07 -24.16
C SER A 200 6.21 -14.64 -24.41
N PRO A 201 5.38 -14.81 -23.38
CA PRO A 201 3.97 -15.15 -23.59
C PRO A 201 3.15 -13.99 -24.16
N TYR A 202 3.71 -12.77 -24.19
CA TYR A 202 3.04 -11.56 -24.66
C TYR A 202 3.74 -10.97 -25.87
N ILE A 203 2.95 -10.56 -26.87
CA ILE A 203 3.44 -9.76 -28.01
C ILE A 203 3.67 -8.33 -27.56
N GLU A 204 2.71 -7.76 -26.82
CA GLU A 204 2.86 -6.41 -26.31
C GLU A 204 2.57 -6.32 -24.82
N VAL A 205 3.48 -5.63 -24.11
CA VAL A 205 3.32 -5.23 -22.71
C VAL A 205 3.10 -3.73 -22.65
N LEU A 206 1.96 -3.31 -22.09
CA LEU A 206 1.66 -1.90 -21.86
C LEU A 206 1.90 -1.59 -20.37
N VAL A 207 2.55 -0.46 -20.11
CA VAL A 207 2.89 -0.02 -18.74
C VAL A 207 2.35 1.39 -18.52
N ASP A 208 1.40 1.53 -17.58
CA ASP A 208 0.91 2.83 -17.11
C ASP A 208 1.78 3.35 -15.95
N GLU A 209 1.85 4.67 -15.82
CA GLU A 209 2.65 5.38 -14.79
C GLU A 209 4.12 4.91 -14.77
N TYR A 210 4.74 4.76 -15.96
CA TYR A 210 6.08 4.20 -16.13
C TYR A 210 7.17 4.94 -15.35
N GLN A 211 6.99 6.23 -15.02
CA GLN A 211 7.91 7.01 -14.19
C GLN A 211 7.99 6.54 -12.72
N ASP A 212 7.07 5.68 -12.28
CA ASP A 212 7.06 5.13 -10.92
C ASP A 212 7.64 3.71 -10.84
N THR A 213 8.19 3.22 -11.96
CA THR A 213 8.83 1.91 -12.03
C THR A 213 10.11 1.90 -11.20
N ASN A 214 10.31 0.86 -10.39
CA ASN A 214 11.55 0.62 -9.68
C ASN A 214 12.44 -0.40 -10.42
N PRO A 215 13.74 -0.53 -10.07
CA PRO A 215 14.66 -1.48 -10.71
C PRO A 215 14.17 -2.94 -10.72
N LEU A 216 13.51 -3.40 -9.65
CA LEU A 216 12.93 -4.75 -9.61
C LEU A 216 11.79 -4.92 -10.63
N GLN A 217 10.90 -3.94 -10.77
CA GLN A 217 9.84 -3.97 -11.76
C GLN A 217 10.39 -3.87 -13.19
N ASP A 218 11.41 -3.04 -13.40
CA ASP A 218 12.11 -2.95 -14.69
C ASP A 218 12.79 -4.27 -15.06
N SER A 219 13.37 -4.97 -14.09
CA SER A 219 13.96 -6.29 -14.29
C SER A 219 12.91 -7.35 -14.68
N VAL A 220 11.67 -7.24 -14.17
CA VAL A 220 10.53 -8.07 -14.61
C VAL A 220 10.17 -7.77 -16.06
N LEU A 221 10.10 -6.49 -16.45
CA LEU A 221 9.84 -6.10 -17.85
C LEU A 221 10.91 -6.66 -18.81
N ARG A 222 12.17 -6.59 -18.42
CA ARG A 222 13.26 -7.19 -19.19
C ARG A 222 13.16 -8.71 -19.28
N ALA A 223 12.79 -9.38 -18.20
CA ALA A 223 12.59 -10.83 -18.19
C ALA A 223 11.40 -11.28 -19.06
N LEU A 224 10.34 -10.47 -19.12
CA LEU A 224 9.20 -10.70 -20.02
C LEU A 224 9.62 -10.60 -21.50
N SER A 225 10.61 -9.78 -21.83
CA SER A 225 11.17 -9.63 -23.20
C SER A 225 10.10 -9.61 -24.32
N PRO A 226 9.10 -8.73 -24.26
CA PRO A 226 8.03 -8.68 -25.26
C PRO A 226 8.57 -8.14 -26.60
N LYS A 227 7.92 -8.50 -27.72
CA LYS A 227 8.23 -7.92 -29.04
C LYS A 227 7.93 -6.43 -29.07
N SER A 228 7.00 -5.96 -28.28
CA SER A 228 6.57 -4.58 -28.18
C SER A 228 6.36 -4.18 -26.73
N LEU A 229 6.95 -3.05 -26.33
CA LEU A 229 6.77 -2.42 -25.03
C LEU A 229 6.19 -1.03 -25.24
N PHE A 230 5.01 -0.77 -24.70
CA PHE A 230 4.32 0.52 -24.80
C PHE A 230 4.19 1.15 -23.41
N CYS A 231 5.08 2.08 -23.11
CA CYS A 231 5.14 2.76 -21.81
C CYS A 231 4.46 4.12 -21.87
N VAL A 232 3.64 4.44 -20.88
CA VAL A 232 3.02 5.76 -20.72
C VAL A 232 3.41 6.32 -19.37
N GLY A 233 3.91 7.57 -19.34
CA GLY A 233 4.37 8.16 -18.08
C GLY A 233 4.49 9.67 -18.11
N ASP A 234 4.60 10.24 -16.91
CA ASP A 234 4.86 11.66 -16.65
C ASP A 234 5.99 11.80 -15.62
N TYR A 235 7.19 12.07 -16.06
CA TYR A 235 8.35 12.21 -15.16
C TYR A 235 8.19 13.38 -14.15
N ASP A 236 7.36 14.39 -14.46
CA ASP A 236 7.00 15.44 -13.51
C ASP A 236 6.06 14.95 -12.38
N GLN A 237 5.50 13.74 -12.48
CA GLN A 237 4.70 13.09 -11.47
C GLN A 237 5.41 11.90 -10.78
N SER A 238 6.73 11.75 -10.96
CA SER A 238 7.52 10.75 -10.23
C SER A 238 7.73 11.18 -8.78
N ILE A 239 6.97 10.59 -7.85
CA ILE A 239 6.93 10.96 -6.43
C ILE A 239 7.06 9.75 -5.48
N TYR A 240 7.49 8.59 -5.98
CA TYR A 240 7.63 7.35 -5.19
C TYR A 240 9.09 6.90 -5.03
N ALA A 241 10.07 7.82 -5.11
CA ALA A 241 11.48 7.50 -4.91
C ALA A 241 11.74 6.85 -3.53
N PHE A 242 10.99 7.24 -2.49
CA PHE A 242 11.07 6.61 -1.17
C PHE A 242 10.65 5.12 -1.16
N ASN A 243 9.88 4.65 -2.15
CA ASN A 243 9.52 3.25 -2.37
C ASN A 243 10.43 2.55 -3.39
N GLY A 244 11.50 3.21 -3.81
CA GLY A 244 12.46 2.66 -4.75
C GLY A 244 12.21 2.98 -6.22
N ALA A 245 11.16 3.77 -6.55
CA ALA A 245 10.98 4.24 -7.92
C ALA A 245 12.22 5.02 -8.39
N ASP A 246 12.64 4.76 -9.64
CA ASP A 246 13.84 5.34 -10.21
C ASP A 246 13.52 6.08 -11.53
N ILE A 247 13.57 7.40 -11.47
CA ILE A 247 13.29 8.26 -12.61
C ILE A 247 14.29 8.05 -13.76
N SER A 248 15.48 7.50 -13.50
CA SER A 248 16.46 7.20 -14.53
C SER A 248 15.96 6.14 -15.51
N ILE A 249 15.02 5.29 -15.09
CA ILE A 249 14.40 4.25 -15.94
C ILE A 249 13.64 4.87 -17.10
N ILE A 250 12.80 5.89 -16.85
CA ILE A 250 12.11 6.60 -17.92
C ILE A 250 13.07 7.52 -18.68
N ALA A 251 14.05 8.12 -18.01
CA ALA A 251 15.02 9.02 -18.63
C ALA A 251 15.90 8.29 -19.66
N SER A 252 16.38 7.09 -19.33
CA SER A 252 17.25 6.28 -20.18
C SER A 252 16.52 5.42 -21.21
N PHE A 253 15.20 5.58 -21.38
CA PHE A 253 14.41 4.73 -22.29
C PHE A 253 14.98 4.68 -23.70
N LYS A 254 15.35 5.83 -24.26
CA LYS A 254 15.92 5.95 -25.60
C LYS A 254 17.29 5.28 -25.70
N ASP A 255 18.11 5.36 -24.66
CA ASP A 255 19.46 4.77 -24.63
C ASP A 255 19.42 3.24 -24.48
N ARG A 256 18.34 2.73 -23.90
CA ARG A 256 18.14 1.28 -23.69
C ARG A 256 17.51 0.56 -24.89
N PHE A 257 16.83 1.29 -25.75
CA PHE A 257 16.10 0.75 -26.89
C PHE A 257 16.39 1.57 -28.14
N ASP A 258 17.35 1.13 -28.96
CA ASP A 258 17.88 1.87 -30.11
C ASP A 258 16.80 2.32 -31.12
N ASP A 259 15.80 1.46 -31.36
CA ASP A 259 14.68 1.73 -32.29
C ASP A 259 13.44 2.30 -31.59
N SER A 260 13.61 2.90 -30.41
CA SER A 260 12.49 3.41 -29.64
C SER A 260 11.87 4.67 -30.25
N GLN A 261 10.55 4.78 -30.16
CA GLN A 261 9.80 5.98 -30.55
C GLN A 261 9.26 6.69 -29.29
N ILE A 262 9.39 8.02 -29.28
CA ILE A 262 8.90 8.86 -28.18
C ILE A 262 7.78 9.75 -28.72
N PHE A 263 6.61 9.65 -28.09
CA PHE A 263 5.43 10.46 -28.38
C PHE A 263 5.18 11.44 -27.24
N ASN A 264 4.80 12.67 -27.57
CA ASN A 264 4.44 13.68 -26.58
C ASN A 264 2.95 13.99 -26.68
N LEU A 265 2.25 13.93 -25.55
CA LEU A 265 0.86 14.41 -25.42
C LEU A 265 0.87 15.79 -24.79
N SER A 266 0.57 16.82 -25.58
CA SER A 266 0.63 18.23 -25.16
C SER A 266 -0.70 18.77 -24.67
N LYS A 267 -1.85 18.28 -25.20
CA LYS A 267 -3.18 18.86 -24.97
C LYS A 267 -3.75 18.44 -23.61
N ASN A 268 -3.90 19.41 -22.70
CA ASN A 268 -4.51 19.18 -21.39
C ASN A 268 -6.02 19.43 -21.40
N TYR A 269 -6.78 18.46 -20.93
CA TYR A 269 -8.24 18.48 -20.86
C TYR A 269 -8.80 18.61 -19.44
N ARG A 270 -7.92 18.57 -18.42
CA ARG A 270 -8.33 18.56 -17.01
C ARG A 270 -8.43 19.94 -16.43
N SER A 271 -7.31 20.64 -16.40
CA SER A 271 -7.13 21.86 -15.61
C SER A 271 -7.23 23.11 -16.47
N SER A 272 -7.67 24.19 -15.86
CA SER A 272 -7.71 25.52 -16.47
C SER A 272 -6.32 26.11 -16.70
N ALA A 273 -6.22 27.12 -17.58
CA ALA A 273 -4.96 27.77 -17.93
C ALA A 273 -4.18 28.35 -16.73
N PRO A 274 -4.81 29.07 -15.79
CA PRO A 274 -4.09 29.62 -14.62
C PRO A 274 -3.45 28.53 -13.75
N ILE A 275 -4.12 27.38 -13.56
CA ILE A 275 -3.60 26.26 -12.78
C ILE A 275 -2.36 25.67 -13.44
N LEU A 276 -2.42 25.39 -14.77
CA LEU A 276 -1.31 24.80 -15.51
C LEU A 276 -0.12 25.76 -15.60
N GLN A 277 -0.35 27.05 -15.87
CA GLN A 277 0.71 28.05 -15.91
C GLN A 277 1.47 28.13 -14.60
N LEU A 278 0.75 28.11 -13.46
CA LEU A 278 1.36 28.11 -12.15
C LEU A 278 2.14 26.81 -11.89
N ALA A 279 1.54 25.65 -12.12
CA ALA A 279 2.20 24.37 -11.92
C ALA A 279 3.46 24.23 -12.79
N ASN A 280 3.39 24.65 -14.05
CA ASN A 280 4.53 24.63 -14.96
C ASN A 280 5.63 25.60 -14.53
N ARG A 281 5.30 26.77 -13.97
CA ARG A 281 6.30 27.71 -13.47
C ARG A 281 7.15 27.10 -12.36
N VAL A 282 6.53 26.38 -11.42
CA VAL A 282 7.27 25.71 -10.35
C VAL A 282 8.09 24.54 -10.87
N ILE A 283 7.49 23.65 -11.67
CA ILE A 283 8.20 22.45 -12.14
C ILE A 283 9.31 22.75 -13.15
N ALA A 284 9.29 23.92 -13.79
CA ALA A 284 10.36 24.38 -14.68
C ALA A 284 11.72 24.61 -14.01
N HIS A 285 11.75 24.70 -12.66
CA HIS A 285 13.00 24.74 -11.90
C HIS A 285 13.69 23.36 -11.79
N ASN A 286 13.01 22.27 -12.17
CA ASN A 286 13.63 20.96 -12.30
C ASN A 286 14.23 20.78 -13.70
N GLU A 287 15.29 19.98 -13.78
CA GLU A 287 15.88 19.58 -15.05
C GLU A 287 14.85 18.87 -15.95
N ARG A 288 14.87 19.19 -17.26
CA ARG A 288 13.93 18.62 -18.23
C ARG A 288 14.53 17.38 -18.88
N ILE A 289 13.90 16.24 -18.67
CA ILE A 289 14.32 14.94 -19.23
C ILE A 289 13.94 14.86 -20.72
N TYR A 290 12.71 15.24 -21.05
CA TYR A 290 12.20 15.31 -22.42
C TYR A 290 11.58 16.68 -22.70
N PRO A 291 11.61 17.17 -23.96
CA PRO A 291 10.87 18.38 -24.34
C PRO A 291 9.37 18.21 -24.06
N LYS A 292 8.77 19.20 -23.44
CA LYS A 292 7.37 19.14 -23.02
C LYS A 292 6.75 20.54 -23.06
N ASN A 293 5.77 20.71 -23.94
CA ASN A 293 4.96 21.92 -24.03
C ASN A 293 3.50 21.54 -23.76
N LEU A 294 2.86 22.17 -22.79
CA LEU A 294 1.46 21.93 -22.47
C LEU A 294 0.57 22.97 -23.12
N GLU A 295 -0.39 22.51 -23.90
CA GLU A 295 -1.45 23.31 -24.49
C GLU A 295 -2.73 23.16 -23.70
N VAL A 296 -3.33 24.28 -23.32
CA VAL A 296 -4.60 24.30 -22.59
C VAL A 296 -5.74 24.25 -23.58
N THR A 297 -6.61 23.26 -23.47
CA THR A 297 -7.81 23.15 -24.31
C THR A 297 -9.02 23.87 -23.75
N LYS A 298 -9.08 24.06 -22.42
CA LYS A 298 -10.16 24.78 -21.74
C LYS A 298 -9.92 26.29 -21.80
N THR A 299 -10.55 26.95 -22.76
CA THR A 299 -10.41 28.40 -22.98
C THR A 299 -11.39 29.26 -22.22
N GLN A 300 -12.51 28.71 -21.73
CA GLN A 300 -13.56 29.42 -21.00
C GLN A 300 -13.73 28.84 -19.60
N CYS A 301 -13.06 29.42 -18.60
CA CYS A 301 -13.22 29.04 -17.21
C CYS A 301 -13.18 30.29 -16.32
N SER A 302 -14.12 30.40 -15.39
CA SER A 302 -14.09 31.35 -14.27
C SER A 302 -13.16 30.85 -13.14
N SER A 303 -12.11 30.15 -13.53
CA SER A 303 -11.20 29.47 -12.58
C SER A 303 -10.44 30.44 -11.68
N GLN A 304 -10.29 30.06 -10.44
CA GLN A 304 -9.60 30.86 -9.43
C GLN A 304 -8.34 30.14 -8.94
N VAL A 305 -7.22 30.87 -8.98
CA VAL A 305 -6.01 30.48 -8.25
C VAL A 305 -5.75 31.56 -7.21
N ARG A 306 -5.84 31.20 -5.93
CA ARG A 306 -5.72 32.15 -4.82
C ARG A 306 -4.78 31.64 -3.74
N LEU A 307 -4.06 32.57 -3.11
CA LEU A 307 -3.26 32.33 -1.92
C LEU A 307 -3.93 32.99 -0.72
N PHE A 308 -4.07 32.24 0.38
CA PHE A 308 -4.55 32.72 1.67
C PHE A 308 -3.43 32.66 2.71
N VAL A 309 -3.27 33.72 3.46
CA VAL A 309 -2.26 33.84 4.52
C VAL A 309 -2.97 34.02 5.87
N TYR A 310 -2.54 33.24 6.85
CA TYR A 310 -3.13 33.22 8.18
C TYR A 310 -2.05 33.44 9.24
N ASP A 311 -2.42 34.00 10.40
CA ASP A 311 -1.46 34.28 11.48
C ASP A 311 -1.15 33.03 12.31
N ASP A 312 -2.09 32.07 12.41
CA ASP A 312 -1.90 30.81 13.12
C ASP A 312 -2.38 29.59 12.32
N ILE A 313 -1.79 28.44 12.55
CA ILE A 313 -2.12 27.21 11.85
C ILE A 313 -3.56 26.73 12.11
N PHE A 314 -4.10 26.95 13.30
CA PHE A 314 -5.49 26.60 13.62
C PHE A 314 -6.48 27.57 12.99
N ASP A 315 -6.12 28.87 12.90
CA ASP A 315 -6.91 29.86 12.16
C ASP A 315 -6.98 29.50 10.67
N GLN A 316 -5.87 29.00 10.09
CA GLN A 316 -5.84 28.45 8.72
C GLN A 316 -6.87 27.34 8.55
N TYR A 317 -6.86 26.31 9.41
CA TYR A 317 -7.76 25.17 9.27
C TYR A 317 -9.23 25.56 9.42
N ARG A 318 -9.54 26.41 10.39
CA ARG A 318 -10.91 26.90 10.61
C ARG A 318 -11.41 27.75 9.45
N ALA A 319 -10.61 28.69 8.96
CA ALA A 319 -10.97 29.51 7.82
C ALA A 319 -11.15 28.73 6.51
N ILE A 320 -10.38 27.64 6.32
CA ILE A 320 -10.58 26.74 5.17
C ILE A 320 -11.89 25.96 5.32
N ALA A 321 -12.19 25.44 6.51
CA ALA A 321 -13.46 24.75 6.77
C ALA A 321 -14.66 25.69 6.54
N GLU A 322 -14.56 26.95 6.97
CA GLU A 322 -15.59 27.96 6.71
C GLU A 322 -15.77 28.23 5.20
N LYS A 323 -14.68 28.38 4.44
CA LYS A 323 -14.76 28.55 2.98
C LYS A 323 -15.41 27.35 2.29
N ILE A 324 -15.13 26.14 2.76
CA ILE A 324 -15.76 24.92 2.24
C ILE A 324 -17.26 24.90 2.60
N ALA A 325 -17.64 25.33 3.81
CA ALA A 325 -19.03 25.44 4.23
C ALA A 325 -19.83 26.44 3.35
N GLN A 326 -19.17 27.49 2.88
CA GLN A 326 -19.75 28.52 2.01
C GLN A 326 -19.67 28.18 0.52
N SER A 327 -19.01 27.07 0.15
CA SER A 327 -18.85 26.66 -1.25
C SER A 327 -20.13 26.02 -1.79
N ASN A 328 -20.45 26.32 -3.05
CA ASN A 328 -21.51 25.65 -3.80
C ASN A 328 -21.07 24.31 -4.41
N THR A 329 -19.78 23.98 -4.34
CA THR A 329 -19.23 22.73 -4.87
C THR A 329 -19.65 21.57 -3.97
N GLN A 330 -20.07 20.45 -4.55
CA GLN A 330 -20.37 19.25 -3.78
C GLN A 330 -19.14 18.80 -2.98
N HIS A 331 -19.31 18.44 -1.72
CA HIS A 331 -18.21 18.06 -0.84
C HIS A 331 -17.35 16.92 -1.42
N ALA A 332 -17.94 15.98 -2.16
CA ALA A 332 -17.23 14.89 -2.81
C ALA A 332 -16.26 15.37 -3.92
N ASP A 333 -16.50 16.54 -4.49
CA ASP A 333 -15.66 17.17 -5.52
C ASP A 333 -14.67 18.19 -4.95
N ILE A 334 -14.56 18.29 -3.63
CA ILE A 334 -13.57 19.11 -2.92
C ILE A 334 -12.49 18.21 -2.33
N ALA A 335 -11.22 18.62 -2.49
CA ALA A 335 -10.09 18.00 -1.82
C ALA A 335 -9.27 19.00 -1.02
N VAL A 336 -8.87 18.63 0.19
CA VAL A 336 -7.83 19.29 0.97
C VAL A 336 -6.60 18.41 0.94
N ILE A 337 -5.53 18.93 0.35
CA ILE A 337 -4.29 18.20 0.08
C ILE A 337 -3.18 18.76 0.95
N PHE A 338 -2.44 17.89 1.60
CA PHE A 338 -1.35 18.22 2.51
C PHE A 338 -0.14 17.30 2.33
N ARG A 339 1.04 17.80 2.74
CA ARG A 339 2.28 17.02 2.67
C ARG A 339 2.39 16.00 3.80
N ASN A 340 1.95 16.34 5.00
CA ASN A 340 2.11 15.55 6.21
C ASN A 340 0.76 15.00 6.70
N ASN A 341 0.67 13.71 6.99
CA ASN A 341 -0.55 13.06 7.49
C ASN A 341 -1.05 13.64 8.84
N SER A 342 -0.15 14.20 9.66
CA SER A 342 -0.52 14.85 10.92
C SER A 342 -1.37 16.11 10.73
N THR A 343 -1.34 16.74 9.55
CA THR A 343 -2.19 17.87 9.18
C THR A 343 -3.67 17.47 9.10
N ALA A 344 -3.94 16.23 8.71
CA ALA A 344 -5.29 15.72 8.51
C ALA A 344 -6.16 15.85 9.76
N ASP A 345 -5.60 15.62 10.94
CA ASP A 345 -6.38 15.64 12.19
C ASP A 345 -6.88 17.05 12.53
N GLY A 346 -6.06 18.07 12.26
CA GLY A 346 -6.43 19.48 12.49
C GLY A 346 -7.54 19.97 11.55
N ILE A 347 -7.41 19.70 10.25
CA ILE A 347 -8.43 20.10 9.28
C ILE A 347 -9.71 19.25 9.41
N GLU A 348 -9.60 17.97 9.79
CA GLU A 348 -10.76 17.12 10.08
C GLU A 348 -11.56 17.67 11.27
N ALA A 349 -10.87 18.07 12.36
CA ALA A 349 -11.50 18.70 13.52
C ALA A 349 -12.22 20.01 13.13
N ALA A 350 -11.57 20.87 12.33
CA ALA A 350 -12.18 22.09 11.86
C ALA A 350 -13.43 21.86 10.98
N LEU A 351 -13.41 20.88 10.09
CA LEU A 351 -14.58 20.52 9.28
C LEU A 351 -15.75 20.01 10.14
N ARG A 352 -15.45 19.27 11.22
CA ARG A 352 -16.49 18.81 12.17
C ARG A 352 -17.17 19.95 12.91
N GLU A 353 -16.46 21.05 13.24
CA GLU A 353 -17.05 22.26 13.83
C GLU A 353 -18.16 22.86 12.95
N TYR A 354 -18.03 22.71 11.63
CA TYR A 354 -19.02 23.16 10.63
C TYR A 354 -20.00 22.05 10.19
N ALA A 355 -20.01 20.90 10.89
CA ALA A 355 -20.82 19.73 10.54
C ALA A 355 -20.59 19.22 9.10
N ILE A 356 -19.38 19.42 8.55
CA ILE A 356 -19.02 18.98 7.20
C ILE A 356 -18.43 17.57 7.26
N PRO A 357 -19.03 16.57 6.58
CA PRO A 357 -18.48 15.24 6.52
C PRO A 357 -17.16 15.24 5.75
N SER A 358 -16.18 14.48 6.21
CA SER A 358 -14.90 14.32 5.54
C SER A 358 -14.46 12.87 5.48
N LYS A 359 -13.63 12.53 4.49
CA LYS A 359 -13.01 11.22 4.33
C LYS A 359 -11.50 11.37 4.22
N LYS A 360 -10.78 10.69 5.10
CA LYS A 360 -9.33 10.68 5.15
C LYS A 360 -8.80 9.50 4.33
N LYS A 361 -7.97 9.77 3.33
CA LYS A 361 -7.15 8.76 2.67
C LYS A 361 -5.70 8.88 3.16
N GLY A 362 -5.15 7.76 3.58
CA GLY A 362 -3.80 7.73 4.15
C GLY A 362 -3.83 7.77 5.69
N GLY A 363 -3.22 6.79 6.27
CA GLY A 363 -3.19 6.49 7.70
C GLY A 363 -2.99 4.99 7.85
N VAL A 364 -3.13 4.45 9.06
CA VAL A 364 -3.16 2.99 9.25
C VAL A 364 -4.29 2.44 8.41
N SER A 365 -3.95 1.54 7.50
CA SER A 365 -4.93 0.86 6.65
C SER A 365 -6.01 0.20 7.52
N PHE A 366 -7.24 0.13 7.02
CA PHE A 366 -8.31 -0.61 7.68
C PHE A 366 -7.85 -2.03 8.07
N PHE A 367 -7.15 -2.71 7.16
CA PHE A 367 -6.66 -4.08 7.34
C PHE A 367 -5.44 -4.19 8.28
N GLU A 368 -4.70 -3.11 8.47
CA GLU A 368 -3.57 -3.03 9.41
C GLU A 368 -4.02 -2.64 10.82
N SER A 369 -5.29 -2.26 11.00
CA SER A 369 -5.81 -1.99 12.33
C SER A 369 -5.83 -3.27 13.16
N LYS A 370 -5.40 -3.17 14.43
CA LYS A 370 -5.16 -4.32 15.31
C LYS A 370 -6.35 -5.28 15.39
N GLU A 371 -7.56 -4.74 15.45
CA GLU A 371 -8.81 -5.50 15.53
C GLU A 371 -9.12 -6.28 14.26
N VAL A 372 -8.91 -5.68 13.10
CA VAL A 372 -9.14 -6.34 11.80
C VAL A 372 -8.04 -7.35 11.52
N ALA A 373 -6.80 -6.99 11.79
CA ALA A 373 -5.67 -7.87 11.62
C ALA A 373 -5.78 -9.14 12.48
N LEU A 374 -6.16 -9.01 13.76
CA LEU A 374 -6.44 -10.15 14.64
C LEU A 374 -7.55 -11.05 14.07
N MET A 375 -8.64 -10.46 13.59
CA MET A 375 -9.73 -11.25 13.00
C MET A 375 -9.23 -12.03 11.79
N LEU A 376 -8.46 -11.41 10.89
CA LEU A 376 -7.91 -12.09 9.72
C LEU A 376 -6.92 -13.20 10.11
N ASP A 377 -6.09 -12.99 11.14
CA ASP A 377 -5.18 -14.02 11.63
C ASP A 377 -5.96 -15.24 12.20
N LEU A 378 -7.06 -15.01 12.94
CA LEU A 378 -7.93 -16.09 13.41
C LEU A 378 -8.58 -16.84 12.25
N LEU A 379 -9.11 -16.12 11.26
CA LEU A 379 -9.70 -16.74 10.06
C LEU A 379 -8.66 -17.56 9.31
N THR A 380 -7.44 -17.05 9.18
CA THR A 380 -6.31 -17.74 8.53
C THR A 380 -5.95 -19.01 9.31
N LEU A 381 -5.86 -18.93 10.63
CA LEU A 381 -5.55 -20.08 11.49
C LEU A 381 -6.62 -21.18 11.39
N PHE A 382 -7.91 -20.80 11.39
CA PHE A 382 -9.00 -21.77 11.24
C PHE A 382 -9.11 -22.35 9.84
N HIS A 383 -8.65 -21.64 8.81
CA HIS A 383 -8.57 -22.11 7.43
C HIS A 383 -7.36 -23.01 7.22
N ASN A 384 -6.20 -22.58 7.70
CA ASN A 384 -4.93 -23.29 7.59
C ASN A 384 -4.25 -23.48 8.96
N PRO A 385 -4.54 -24.56 9.67
CA PRO A 385 -3.95 -24.85 11.00
C PRO A 385 -2.43 -25.04 11.01
N LYS A 386 -1.78 -25.04 9.83
CA LYS A 386 -0.31 -25.11 9.68
C LYS A 386 0.32 -23.73 9.54
N ASP A 387 -0.46 -22.67 9.58
CA ASP A 387 0.06 -21.32 9.47
C ASP A 387 0.65 -20.84 10.80
N MET A 388 1.98 -21.00 10.93
CA MET A 388 2.74 -20.57 12.10
C MET A 388 2.56 -19.07 12.38
N MET A 389 2.56 -18.25 11.31
CA MET A 389 2.52 -16.81 11.49
C MET A 389 1.17 -16.35 12.03
N ALA A 390 0.07 -16.88 11.51
CA ALA A 390 -1.26 -16.59 12.02
C ALA A 390 -1.39 -16.98 13.49
N PHE A 391 -0.90 -18.17 13.89
CA PHE A 391 -0.91 -18.60 15.28
C PHE A 391 -0.07 -17.69 16.19
N VAL A 392 1.16 -17.39 15.80
CA VAL A 392 2.07 -16.52 16.58
C VAL A 392 1.52 -15.11 16.72
N GLN A 393 0.86 -14.58 15.66
CA GLN A 393 0.18 -13.28 15.71
C GLN A 393 -0.98 -13.30 16.71
N VAL A 394 -1.83 -14.31 16.68
CA VAL A 394 -2.92 -14.47 17.64
C VAL A 394 -2.37 -14.56 19.06
N MET A 395 -1.32 -15.38 19.28
CA MET A 395 -0.68 -15.53 20.59
C MET A 395 -0.01 -14.24 21.10
N SER A 396 0.40 -13.33 20.23
CA SER A 396 0.99 -12.05 20.61
C SER A 396 0.06 -11.13 21.42
N TYR A 397 -1.23 -11.41 21.40
CA TYR A 397 -2.22 -10.70 22.25
C TYR A 397 -2.27 -11.24 23.67
N ALA A 398 -1.73 -12.43 23.94
CA ALA A 398 -1.60 -12.95 25.29
C ALA A 398 -0.53 -12.18 26.06
N LYS A 399 -0.82 -11.81 27.32
CA LYS A 399 0.11 -11.06 28.17
C LYS A 399 1.38 -11.89 28.45
N GLY A 400 2.54 -11.30 28.14
CA GLY A 400 3.85 -11.92 28.35
C GLY A 400 4.28 -12.89 27.24
N VAL A 401 3.50 -13.07 26.17
CA VAL A 401 3.86 -13.91 25.04
C VAL A 401 4.48 -13.04 23.92
N GLY A 402 5.79 -13.17 23.76
CA GLY A 402 6.49 -12.63 22.60
C GLY A 402 6.50 -13.62 21.43
N SER A 403 7.07 -13.19 20.29
CA SER A 403 7.14 -14.02 19.08
C SER A 403 7.90 -15.34 19.30
N ALA A 404 8.97 -15.35 20.12
CA ALA A 404 9.75 -16.53 20.41
C ALA A 404 8.92 -17.57 21.20
N LEU A 405 8.30 -17.16 22.32
CA LEU A 405 7.43 -18.05 23.10
C LEU A 405 6.20 -18.50 22.31
N GLY A 406 5.61 -17.59 21.50
CA GLY A 406 4.49 -17.95 20.62
C GLY A 406 4.88 -19.04 19.62
N ARG A 407 6.09 -19.00 19.10
CA ARG A 407 6.64 -20.03 18.21
C ARG A 407 6.88 -21.35 18.94
N GLU A 408 7.47 -21.33 20.13
CA GLU A 408 7.66 -22.54 20.94
C GLU A 408 6.33 -23.25 21.21
N ILE A 409 5.30 -22.50 21.62
CA ILE A 409 3.96 -23.05 21.83
C ILE A 409 3.38 -23.62 20.54
N TYR A 410 3.60 -22.95 19.41
CA TYR A 410 3.17 -23.46 18.10
C TYR A 410 3.83 -24.80 17.78
N GLU A 411 5.16 -24.90 17.92
CA GLU A 411 5.93 -26.10 17.61
C GLU A 411 5.46 -27.28 18.50
N GLU A 412 5.22 -27.05 19.79
CA GLU A 412 4.69 -28.08 20.69
C GLU A 412 3.25 -28.52 20.33
N LEU A 413 2.36 -27.59 20.03
CA LEU A 413 1.00 -27.93 19.59
C LEU A 413 1.00 -28.66 18.26
N LEU A 414 1.89 -28.28 17.33
CA LEU A 414 2.04 -28.94 16.04
C LEU A 414 2.48 -30.41 16.22
N GLU A 415 3.39 -30.67 17.17
CA GLU A 415 3.82 -32.02 17.51
C GLU A 415 2.67 -32.84 18.11
N TYR A 416 1.93 -32.29 19.11
CA TYR A 416 0.75 -32.94 19.67
C TYR A 416 -0.36 -33.21 18.65
N GLY A 417 -0.50 -32.35 17.63
CA GLY A 417 -1.49 -32.47 16.57
C GLY A 417 -1.01 -33.23 15.33
N GLN A 418 0.21 -33.78 15.34
CA GLN A 418 0.80 -34.48 14.20
C GLN A 418 0.78 -33.65 12.90
N GLY A 419 1.15 -32.39 13.02
CA GLY A 419 1.20 -31.46 11.91
C GLY A 419 -0.03 -30.54 11.76
N ASP A 420 -0.91 -30.49 12.75
CA ASP A 420 -2.09 -29.61 12.81
C ASP A 420 -2.22 -29.00 14.21
N VAL A 421 -2.04 -27.69 14.31
CA VAL A 421 -2.04 -26.96 15.60
C VAL A 421 -3.41 -27.01 16.28
N LEU A 422 -4.51 -26.94 15.53
CA LEU A 422 -5.85 -27.02 16.10
C LEU A 422 -6.16 -28.43 16.62
N GLN A 423 -5.69 -29.46 15.91
CA GLN A 423 -5.77 -30.83 16.43
C GLN A 423 -4.90 -30.98 17.68
N GLY A 424 -3.71 -30.38 17.70
CA GLY A 424 -2.87 -30.34 18.90
C GLY A 424 -3.55 -29.67 20.06
N LEU A 425 -4.27 -28.60 19.83
CA LEU A 425 -5.01 -27.84 20.86
C LEU A 425 -6.26 -28.60 21.36
N LEU A 426 -7.02 -29.24 20.44
CA LEU A 426 -8.32 -29.85 20.73
C LEU A 426 -8.25 -31.32 21.14
N ALA A 427 -7.31 -32.08 20.55
CA ALA A 427 -7.20 -33.52 20.75
C ALA A 427 -5.73 -33.97 20.69
N PRO A 428 -4.89 -33.55 21.68
CA PRO A 428 -3.47 -33.85 21.69
C PRO A 428 -3.21 -35.36 21.69
N LYS A 429 -2.31 -35.83 20.83
CA LYS A 429 -1.85 -37.20 20.82
C LYS A 429 -0.55 -37.32 21.62
N ALA A 430 -0.37 -38.44 22.33
CA ALA A 430 0.82 -38.65 23.13
C ALA A 430 2.11 -38.59 22.30
N ARG A 431 3.15 -37.94 22.82
CA ARG A 431 4.51 -38.02 22.31
C ARG A 431 4.98 -39.46 22.30
N ARG A 432 5.55 -39.95 21.22
CA ARG A 432 5.99 -41.33 21.04
C ARG A 432 7.01 -41.81 22.10
N ASP A 433 7.71 -40.90 22.79
CA ASP A 433 8.89 -41.24 23.57
C ASP A 433 8.82 -41.04 25.09
N ARG A 434 7.75 -40.49 25.69
CA ARG A 434 7.74 -40.22 27.15
C ARG A 434 6.51 -40.59 27.97
N LEU A 435 5.34 -40.83 27.38
CA LEU A 435 4.11 -41.10 28.13
C LEU A 435 3.18 -42.12 27.47
N ALA A 436 3.75 -43.21 26.96
CA ALA A 436 3.01 -44.25 26.20
C ALA A 436 1.98 -45.03 27.01
N LEU A 437 1.80 -44.78 28.30
CA LEU A 437 0.95 -45.62 29.16
C LEU A 437 -0.34 -44.95 29.66
N GLU A 438 -0.50 -43.62 29.62
CA GLU A 438 -1.69 -42.98 30.14
C GLU A 438 -2.67 -42.37 29.12
N PHE A 439 -2.29 -42.20 27.86
CA PHE A 439 -3.14 -41.53 26.84
C PHE A 439 -3.51 -42.43 25.65
N ALA A 440 -3.74 -43.67 25.85
CA ALA A 440 -4.08 -44.64 24.78
C ALA A 440 -5.49 -44.48 24.18
N GLN A 441 -6.25 -43.46 24.51
CA GLN A 441 -7.56 -43.16 23.88
C GLN A 441 -7.63 -41.70 23.42
N THR A 442 -7.66 -41.48 22.12
CA THR A 442 -7.97 -40.22 21.42
C THR A 442 -9.38 -39.72 21.79
N LYS A 443 -9.55 -39.13 22.98
CA LYS A 443 -10.75 -38.38 23.31
C LYS A 443 -10.45 -36.87 23.16
N SER A 444 -11.32 -36.14 22.49
CA SER A 444 -11.33 -34.71 22.50
C SER A 444 -11.21 -34.19 23.94
N VAL A 445 -10.28 -33.26 24.19
CA VAL A 445 -10.11 -32.65 25.51
C VAL A 445 -11.27 -31.68 25.72
N ALA A 446 -12.15 -31.99 26.65
CA ALA A 446 -13.35 -31.19 26.91
C ALA A 446 -13.03 -29.74 27.37
N SER A 447 -11.86 -29.53 27.96
CA SER A 447 -11.34 -28.19 28.28
C SER A 447 -9.80 -28.17 28.26
N PHE A 448 -9.21 -27.01 28.04
CA PHE A 448 -7.76 -26.81 28.07
C PHE A 448 -7.13 -27.12 29.47
N ALA A 449 -7.90 -27.14 30.51
CA ALA A 449 -7.43 -27.51 31.86
C ALA A 449 -6.83 -28.93 31.91
N ALA A 450 -7.28 -29.85 31.05
CA ALA A 450 -6.75 -31.20 30.92
C ALA A 450 -5.66 -31.33 29.83
N HIS A 451 -5.24 -30.24 29.19
CA HIS A 451 -4.24 -30.26 28.12
C HIS A 451 -2.82 -30.46 28.69
N PRO A 452 -1.96 -31.29 28.07
CA PRO A 452 -0.59 -31.55 28.56
C PRO A 452 0.25 -30.29 28.75
N LEU A 453 0.12 -29.31 27.81
CA LEU A 453 0.82 -28.03 27.88
C LEU A 453 0.43 -27.14 29.07
N ARG A 454 -0.70 -27.39 29.73
CA ARG A 454 -1.21 -26.54 30.82
C ARG A 454 -0.18 -26.32 31.93
N HIS A 455 0.61 -27.33 32.25
CA HIS A 455 1.56 -27.32 33.36
C HIS A 455 2.91 -26.63 33.03
N SER A 456 3.26 -26.48 31.75
CA SER A 456 4.48 -25.80 31.31
C SER A 456 4.29 -24.32 31.04
N LEU A 457 3.06 -23.82 31.02
CA LEU A 457 2.72 -22.45 30.65
C LEU A 457 2.45 -21.56 31.88
N HIS A 458 2.83 -20.28 31.74
CA HIS A 458 2.40 -19.26 32.68
C HIS A 458 0.87 -19.08 32.64
N GLU A 459 0.30 -18.63 33.75
CA GLU A 459 -1.15 -18.51 33.93
C GLU A 459 -1.86 -17.71 32.83
N HIS A 460 -1.28 -16.59 32.41
CA HIS A 460 -1.83 -15.75 31.35
C HIS A 460 -1.85 -16.45 29.97
N SER A 461 -0.78 -17.19 29.65
CA SER A 461 -0.70 -17.94 28.38
C SER A 461 -1.69 -19.09 28.37
N ALA A 462 -1.83 -19.78 29.53
CA ALA A 462 -2.78 -20.87 29.70
C ALA A 462 -4.24 -20.38 29.65
N HIS A 463 -4.54 -19.22 30.22
CA HIS A 463 -5.86 -18.59 30.14
C HIS A 463 -6.22 -18.25 28.70
N PHE A 464 -5.30 -17.62 27.96
CA PHE A 464 -5.49 -17.28 26.56
C PHE A 464 -5.74 -18.52 25.69
N LEU A 465 -4.93 -19.57 25.85
CA LEU A 465 -5.11 -20.83 25.14
C LEU A 465 -6.40 -21.53 25.50
N SER A 466 -6.87 -21.41 26.75
CA SER A 466 -8.19 -21.92 27.17
C SER A 466 -9.33 -21.24 26.42
N GLN A 467 -9.24 -19.93 26.23
CA GLN A 467 -10.24 -19.17 25.44
C GLN A 467 -10.15 -19.50 23.96
N LEU A 468 -8.94 -19.66 23.40
CA LEU A 468 -8.72 -20.07 22.01
C LEU A 468 -9.25 -21.50 21.77
N HIS A 469 -9.04 -22.41 22.72
CA HIS A 469 -9.59 -23.77 22.68
C HIS A 469 -11.13 -23.74 22.62
N ALA A 470 -11.78 -22.98 23.50
CA ALA A 470 -13.24 -22.83 23.50
C ALA A 470 -13.76 -22.24 22.16
N LEU A 471 -13.06 -21.24 21.64
CA LEU A 471 -13.40 -20.66 20.33
C LEU A 471 -13.23 -21.70 19.21
N ALA A 472 -12.13 -22.43 19.18
CA ALA A 472 -11.87 -23.46 18.16
C ALA A 472 -12.94 -24.56 18.15
N LEU A 473 -13.44 -24.97 19.32
CA LEU A 473 -14.58 -25.89 19.41
C LEU A 473 -15.87 -25.31 18.82
N ASN A 474 -16.15 -24.04 19.09
CA ASN A 474 -17.39 -23.36 18.64
C ASN A 474 -17.39 -23.10 17.13
N VAL A 475 -16.23 -22.96 16.51
CA VAL A 475 -16.11 -22.70 15.07
C VAL A 475 -15.83 -23.95 14.24
N ALA A 476 -15.67 -25.10 14.87
CA ALA A 476 -15.41 -26.35 14.21
C ALA A 476 -16.46 -26.65 13.12
N GLY A 477 -16.02 -26.84 11.88
CA GLY A 477 -16.89 -27.13 10.74
C GLY A 477 -17.51 -25.90 10.06
N ILE A 478 -17.32 -24.68 10.57
CA ILE A 478 -17.78 -23.45 9.89
C ILE A 478 -16.79 -23.10 8.77
N ARG A 479 -17.28 -23.06 7.53
CA ARG A 479 -16.48 -22.74 6.32
C ARG A 479 -16.84 -21.37 5.69
N ASN A 480 -17.93 -20.78 6.11
CA ASN A 480 -18.37 -19.48 5.60
C ASN A 480 -17.70 -18.35 6.40
N ALA A 481 -17.05 -17.42 5.71
CA ALA A 481 -16.30 -16.31 6.33
C ALA A 481 -17.18 -15.45 7.23
N THR A 482 -18.38 -15.07 6.78
CA THR A 482 -19.32 -14.22 7.56
C THR A 482 -19.77 -14.91 8.85
N ALA A 483 -20.11 -16.21 8.78
CA ALA A 483 -20.50 -16.97 9.96
C ALA A 483 -19.33 -17.14 10.94
N LEU A 484 -18.11 -17.35 10.43
CA LEU A 484 -16.90 -17.48 11.23
C LEU A 484 -16.57 -16.16 11.94
N ILE A 485 -16.63 -15.03 11.26
CA ILE A 485 -16.45 -13.69 11.85
C ILE A 485 -17.45 -13.47 12.99
N ALA A 486 -18.73 -13.79 12.76
CA ALA A 486 -19.79 -13.60 13.76
C ALA A 486 -19.58 -14.47 15.02
N GLN A 487 -19.06 -15.69 14.87
CA GLN A 487 -18.73 -16.53 16.02
C GLN A 487 -17.47 -16.06 16.75
N CYS A 488 -16.45 -15.64 16.03
CA CYS A 488 -15.26 -15.04 16.61
C CYS A 488 -15.62 -13.79 17.44
N GLU A 489 -16.42 -12.85 16.89
CA GLU A 489 -16.81 -11.61 17.56
C GLU A 489 -17.55 -11.86 18.89
N LYS A 490 -18.36 -12.91 18.96
CA LYS A 490 -19.11 -13.29 20.19
C LYS A 490 -18.25 -14.01 21.23
N SER A 491 -17.01 -14.37 20.92
CA SER A 491 -16.15 -15.13 21.82
C SER A 491 -15.61 -14.28 22.97
N ALA A 492 -15.41 -14.93 24.12
CA ALA A 492 -14.75 -14.31 25.27
C ALA A 492 -13.34 -13.83 24.93
N LEU A 493 -12.61 -14.58 24.09
CA LEU A 493 -11.28 -14.24 23.61
C LEU A 493 -11.24 -12.84 22.95
N LEU A 494 -12.11 -12.61 21.96
CA LEU A 494 -12.13 -11.33 21.26
C LEU A 494 -12.67 -10.21 22.14
N SER A 495 -13.66 -10.47 22.96
CA SER A 495 -14.19 -9.48 23.91
C SER A 495 -13.08 -8.93 24.83
N GLU A 496 -12.27 -9.80 25.43
CA GLU A 496 -11.16 -9.39 26.31
C GLU A 496 -10.06 -8.63 25.55
N ILE A 497 -9.71 -9.08 24.34
CA ILE A 497 -8.72 -8.39 23.51
C ILE A 497 -9.22 -7.01 23.08
N PHE A 498 -10.48 -6.88 22.64
CA PHE A 498 -11.08 -5.61 22.23
C PHE A 498 -11.15 -4.62 23.39
N GLN A 499 -11.52 -5.06 24.59
CA GLN A 499 -11.47 -4.25 25.79
C GLN A 499 -10.03 -3.77 26.08
N THR A 500 -9.03 -4.65 25.95
CA THR A 500 -7.63 -4.29 26.15
C THR A 500 -7.15 -3.26 25.12
N ILE A 501 -7.55 -3.38 23.85
CA ILE A 501 -7.21 -2.42 22.79
C ILE A 501 -7.90 -1.08 23.07
N ALA A 502 -9.18 -1.09 23.43
CA ALA A 502 -9.95 0.12 23.75
C ALA A 502 -9.34 0.85 24.97
N HIS A 503 -8.99 0.11 26.01
CA HIS A 503 -8.34 0.63 27.21
C HIS A 503 -7.04 1.36 26.90
N LYS A 504 -6.16 0.74 26.10
CA LYS A 504 -4.89 1.35 25.64
C LYS A 504 -5.10 2.63 24.81
N ARG A 505 -6.20 2.70 24.05
CA ARG A 505 -6.56 3.90 23.26
C ARG A 505 -7.13 5.04 24.10
N ALA A 506 -7.79 4.70 25.22
CA ALA A 506 -8.43 5.65 26.12
C ALA A 506 -7.51 6.11 27.27
N GLN A 507 -6.36 5.47 27.46
CA GLN A 507 -5.42 5.79 28.54
C GLN A 507 -4.80 7.17 28.30
N ARG A 508 -4.86 8.04 29.30
CA ARG A 508 -4.22 9.35 29.31
C ARG A 508 -2.72 9.27 29.65
N LYS A 509 -1.99 10.35 29.48
CA LYS A 509 -0.55 10.43 29.81
C LYS A 509 -0.26 10.19 31.31
N ASP A 510 -1.23 10.49 32.18
CA ASP A 510 -1.18 10.28 33.63
C ASP A 510 -1.65 8.87 34.07
N THR A 511 -1.82 7.96 33.11
CA THR A 511 -2.32 6.58 33.32
C THR A 511 -3.79 6.46 33.71
N SER A 512 -4.54 7.56 33.88
CA SER A 512 -5.99 7.52 34.11
C SER A 512 -6.77 7.07 32.88
N LEU A 513 -7.91 6.43 33.08
CA LEU A 513 -8.83 6.02 32.03
C LEU A 513 -9.85 7.12 31.74
N ASP A 514 -10.07 7.39 30.47
CA ASP A 514 -11.15 8.26 30.00
C ASP A 514 -12.31 7.35 29.55
N GLU A 515 -13.37 7.26 30.35
CA GLU A 515 -14.49 6.34 30.11
C GLU A 515 -15.21 6.65 28.78
N GLU A 516 -15.43 7.91 28.44
CA GLU A 516 -16.09 8.30 27.18
C GLU A 516 -15.25 7.86 25.97
N ARG A 517 -13.95 8.11 26.00
CA ARG A 517 -13.00 7.63 24.97
C ARG A 517 -12.91 6.11 24.91
N TYR A 518 -13.06 5.43 26.05
CA TYR A 518 -13.06 3.97 26.08
C TYR A 518 -14.28 3.40 25.33
N LEU A 519 -15.48 3.91 25.63
CA LEU A 519 -16.72 3.49 24.97
C LEU A 519 -16.67 3.80 23.48
N GLU A 520 -16.20 5.01 23.12
CA GLU A 520 -16.01 5.41 21.71
C GLU A 520 -15.01 4.51 20.98
N ALA A 521 -13.91 4.14 21.63
CA ALA A 521 -12.91 3.24 21.06
C ALA A 521 -13.48 1.84 20.83
N LEU A 522 -14.29 1.33 21.78
CA LEU A 522 -14.93 0.03 21.68
C LEU A 522 -15.96 0.01 20.52
N GLU A 523 -16.77 1.05 20.41
CA GLU A 523 -17.73 1.19 19.31
C GLU A 523 -17.04 1.24 17.94
N LYS A 524 -15.92 1.97 17.83
CA LYS A 524 -15.10 2.00 16.60
C LYS A 524 -14.52 0.63 16.23
N ILE A 525 -14.13 -0.17 17.22
CA ILE A 525 -13.67 -1.55 17.01
C ILE A 525 -14.80 -2.40 16.41
N HIS A 526 -15.97 -2.42 17.05
CA HIS A 526 -17.13 -3.17 16.56
C HIS A 526 -17.60 -2.70 15.17
N ALA A 527 -17.57 -1.39 14.92
CA ALA A 527 -17.91 -0.85 13.60
C ALA A 527 -16.98 -1.42 12.50
N LYS A 528 -15.69 -1.55 12.75
CA LYS A 528 -14.73 -2.15 11.80
C LYS A 528 -14.99 -3.65 11.59
N ILE A 529 -15.32 -4.38 12.64
CA ILE A 529 -15.65 -5.81 12.49
C ILE A 529 -16.93 -5.99 11.67
N ARG A 530 -17.94 -5.13 11.85
CA ARG A 530 -19.15 -5.13 11.00
C ARG A 530 -18.81 -4.88 9.53
N ILE A 531 -17.95 -3.90 9.23
CA ILE A 531 -17.48 -3.65 7.86
C ILE A 531 -16.79 -4.89 7.29
N LEU A 532 -15.91 -5.54 8.06
CA LEU A 532 -15.23 -6.77 7.61
C LEU A 532 -16.23 -7.91 7.35
N SER A 533 -17.26 -8.05 8.19
CA SER A 533 -18.33 -9.02 8.01
C SER A 533 -19.15 -8.74 6.75
N ASP A 534 -19.49 -7.48 6.48
CA ASP A 534 -20.22 -7.10 5.26
C ASP A 534 -19.40 -7.37 4.00
N LEU A 535 -18.10 -7.07 4.03
CA LEU A 535 -17.18 -7.40 2.94
C LEU A 535 -17.14 -8.90 2.64
N SER A 536 -17.12 -9.73 3.68
CA SER A 536 -17.03 -11.18 3.52
C SER A 536 -18.20 -11.79 2.74
N LYS A 537 -19.37 -11.12 2.71
CA LYS A 537 -20.57 -11.56 1.98
C LYS A 537 -20.39 -11.57 0.46
N ASN A 538 -19.44 -10.78 -0.04
CA ASN A 538 -19.17 -10.64 -1.49
C ASN A 538 -18.24 -11.75 -2.04
N TYR A 539 -17.80 -12.67 -1.19
CA TYR A 539 -16.86 -13.73 -1.58
C TYR A 539 -17.50 -15.12 -1.45
N LYS A 540 -17.17 -15.97 -2.38
CA LYS A 540 -17.76 -17.32 -2.50
C LYS A 540 -17.42 -18.21 -1.30
N ASP A 541 -16.19 -18.11 -0.82
CA ASP A 541 -15.66 -18.94 0.28
C ASP A 541 -14.56 -18.19 1.06
N LEU A 542 -14.11 -18.79 2.15
CA LEU A 542 -13.13 -18.23 3.06
C LEU A 542 -11.76 -18.00 2.39
N GLU A 543 -11.33 -18.90 1.50
CA GLU A 543 -10.04 -18.78 0.83
C GLU A 543 -10.00 -17.58 -0.11
N HIS A 544 -11.03 -17.41 -0.95
CA HIS A 544 -11.13 -16.24 -1.84
C HIS A 544 -11.20 -14.94 -1.04
N PHE A 545 -11.93 -14.95 0.08
CA PHE A 545 -12.00 -13.80 0.98
C PHE A 545 -10.62 -13.43 1.55
N LEU A 546 -9.90 -14.39 2.16
CA LEU A 546 -8.59 -14.15 2.74
C LEU A 546 -7.58 -13.65 1.70
N ASN A 547 -7.53 -14.27 0.53
CA ASN A 547 -6.65 -13.83 -0.56
C ASN A 547 -6.97 -12.41 -1.03
N ALA A 548 -8.25 -12.06 -1.14
CA ALA A 548 -8.65 -10.70 -1.51
C ALA A 548 -8.27 -9.66 -0.45
N MET A 549 -8.37 -10.00 0.84
CA MET A 549 -7.98 -9.10 1.93
C MET A 549 -6.47 -8.83 1.97
N VAL A 550 -5.66 -9.80 1.55
CA VAL A 550 -4.20 -9.62 1.41
C VAL A 550 -3.86 -8.68 0.24
N LEU A 551 -4.55 -8.84 -0.90
CA LEU A 551 -4.26 -8.08 -2.12
C LEU A 551 -4.94 -6.70 -2.19
N GLY A 552 -6.05 -6.51 -1.48
CA GLY A 552 -6.95 -5.36 -1.62
C GLY A 552 -6.84 -4.27 -0.55
N SER A 553 -5.81 -4.26 0.30
CA SER A 553 -5.71 -3.39 1.48
C SER A 553 -5.75 -1.86 1.23
N ASN A 554 -5.73 -1.40 -0.03
CA ASN A 554 -5.65 0.03 -0.37
C ASN A 554 -6.95 0.66 -0.92
N GLU A 555 -8.07 -0.06 -1.06
CA GLU A 555 -9.18 0.40 -1.93
C GLU A 555 -10.49 0.81 -1.23
N MET A 556 -10.60 0.76 0.10
CA MET A 556 -11.87 1.06 0.75
C MET A 556 -11.91 2.35 1.54
N ASN A 557 -12.44 3.39 0.89
CA ASN A 557 -13.12 4.51 1.54
C ASN A 557 -14.08 5.18 0.55
N GLU A 558 -15.19 4.55 0.24
CA GLU A 558 -16.33 5.18 -0.45
C GLU A 558 -17.30 5.74 0.59
N GLY A 559 -17.23 7.06 0.80
CA GLY A 559 -18.17 7.85 1.60
C GLY A 559 -18.41 9.21 0.95
N SER A 560 -19.57 9.83 1.18
CA SER A 560 -19.83 11.24 0.86
C SER A 560 -19.05 12.13 1.81
N GLY A 561 -18.41 13.20 1.31
CA GLY A 561 -17.71 14.19 2.13
C GLY A 561 -16.46 14.76 1.47
N VAL A 562 -15.86 15.77 2.11
CA VAL A 562 -14.63 16.41 1.67
C VAL A 562 -13.45 15.43 1.74
N ASN A 563 -12.65 15.38 0.69
CA ASN A 563 -11.53 14.46 0.61
C ASN A 563 -10.29 15.05 1.30
N LEU A 564 -9.81 14.40 2.36
CA LEU A 564 -8.59 14.75 3.08
C LEU A 564 -7.46 13.81 2.63
N LEU A 565 -6.49 14.34 1.89
CA LEU A 565 -5.51 13.55 1.17
C LEU A 565 -4.08 14.02 1.43
N SER A 566 -3.18 13.08 1.67
CA SER A 566 -1.77 13.38 1.41
C SER A 566 -1.56 13.55 -0.10
N ILE A 567 -0.52 14.29 -0.49
CA ILE A 567 -0.19 14.49 -1.91
C ILE A 567 -0.03 13.15 -2.64
N HIS A 568 0.64 12.19 -2.00
CA HIS A 568 0.82 10.84 -2.56
C HIS A 568 -0.53 10.12 -2.79
N SER A 569 -1.47 10.25 -1.84
CA SER A 569 -2.81 9.64 -1.97
C SER A 569 -3.70 10.35 -2.98
N ALA A 570 -3.36 11.59 -3.35
CA ALA A 570 -4.08 12.39 -4.35
C ALA A 570 -3.64 12.09 -5.79
N LYS A 571 -2.49 11.42 -5.99
CA LYS A 571 -2.00 11.05 -7.32
C LYS A 571 -3.02 10.16 -8.04
N GLY A 572 -3.26 10.45 -9.33
CA GLY A 572 -4.27 9.77 -10.14
C GLY A 572 -5.70 10.28 -9.96
N LEU A 573 -5.99 11.06 -8.90
CA LEU A 573 -7.30 11.63 -8.64
C LEU A 573 -7.43 13.05 -9.23
N GLU A 574 -8.67 13.58 -9.26
CA GLU A 574 -8.95 14.93 -9.72
C GLU A 574 -10.24 15.45 -9.09
N TYR A 575 -10.26 16.74 -8.75
CA TYR A 575 -11.33 17.39 -8.03
C TYR A 575 -11.68 18.74 -8.64
N HIS A 576 -12.90 19.19 -8.44
CA HIS A 576 -13.32 20.50 -8.89
C HIS A 576 -12.55 21.61 -8.16
N ASP A 577 -12.58 21.56 -6.83
CA ASP A 577 -11.89 22.49 -5.95
C ASP A 577 -10.80 21.79 -5.14
N VAL A 578 -9.59 22.35 -5.15
CA VAL A 578 -8.45 21.82 -4.40
C VAL A 578 -7.87 22.88 -3.49
N TYR A 579 -7.75 22.56 -2.22
CA TYR A 579 -7.06 23.35 -1.20
C TYR A 579 -5.73 22.66 -0.89
N VAL A 580 -4.60 23.30 -1.22
CA VAL A 580 -3.27 22.84 -0.82
C VAL A 580 -2.83 23.66 0.39
N ILE A 581 -2.70 23.01 1.53
CA ILE A 581 -2.51 23.66 2.82
C ILE A 581 -1.14 23.39 3.41
N ASP A 582 -0.75 24.18 4.43
CA ASP A 582 0.53 24.07 5.13
C ASP A 582 1.75 24.31 4.22
N LEU A 583 1.66 25.27 3.32
CA LEU A 583 2.75 25.66 2.42
C LEU A 583 3.77 26.56 3.17
N MET A 584 4.48 25.96 4.13
CA MET A 584 5.52 26.60 4.94
C MET A 584 6.83 25.84 4.85
N GLU A 585 7.95 26.57 4.92
CA GLU A 585 9.28 25.99 5.02
C GLU A 585 9.38 24.97 6.17
N GLY A 586 9.98 23.82 5.90
CA GLY A 586 10.08 22.70 6.84
C GLY A 586 8.81 21.85 6.99
N ARG A 587 7.66 22.31 6.45
CA ARG A 587 6.44 21.51 6.35
C ARG A 587 6.16 21.07 4.92
N PHE A 588 6.26 21.96 3.97
CA PHE A 588 6.22 21.70 2.54
C PHE A 588 7.01 22.79 1.80
N PRO A 589 8.28 22.53 1.38
CA PRO A 589 9.01 21.23 1.41
C PRO A 589 9.29 20.72 2.83
N ASN A 590 9.38 19.36 2.97
CA ASN A 590 9.68 18.71 4.24
C ASN A 590 11.15 18.27 4.30
N TYR A 591 12.03 19.19 4.69
CA TYR A 591 13.49 18.93 4.74
C TYR A 591 13.89 17.76 5.65
N LYS A 592 13.14 17.48 6.72
CA LYS A 592 13.42 16.35 7.61
C LYS A 592 13.20 15.00 6.93
N LEU A 593 12.12 14.89 6.14
CA LEU A 593 11.87 13.69 5.35
C LEU A 593 12.86 13.57 4.20
N MET A 594 13.18 14.68 3.52
CA MET A 594 14.20 14.69 2.46
C MET A 594 15.55 14.17 2.98
N ALA A 595 16.03 14.70 4.10
CA ALA A 595 17.30 14.25 4.70
C ALA A 595 17.28 12.76 5.08
N LYS A 596 16.13 12.25 5.58
CA LYS A 596 15.97 10.86 5.98
C LYS A 596 15.89 9.88 4.80
N SER A 597 15.28 10.30 3.69
CA SER A 597 15.06 9.45 2.51
C SER A 597 16.16 9.59 1.44
N GLY A 598 17.13 10.51 1.64
CA GLY A 598 18.07 10.89 0.58
C GLY A 598 17.38 11.60 -0.59
N GLY A 599 16.18 12.19 -0.35
CA GLY A 599 15.39 12.89 -1.36
C GLY A 599 15.95 14.28 -1.69
N ALA A 600 15.62 14.79 -2.87
CA ALA A 600 16.01 16.09 -3.36
C ALA A 600 14.84 17.06 -3.43
N LEU A 601 15.13 18.36 -3.49
CA LEU A 601 14.11 19.42 -3.60
C LEU A 601 13.28 19.25 -4.88
N GLU A 602 13.85 18.67 -5.92
CA GLU A 602 13.18 18.32 -7.17
C GLU A 602 12.01 17.36 -6.97
N GLU A 603 12.11 16.42 -6.01
CA GLU A 603 11.00 15.53 -5.66
C GLU A 603 9.88 16.28 -4.95
N GLU A 604 10.18 17.18 -4.03
CA GLU A 604 9.19 18.04 -3.37
C GLU A 604 8.51 18.99 -4.39
N ARG A 605 9.23 19.48 -5.43
CA ARG A 605 8.59 20.23 -6.53
C ARG A 605 7.64 19.37 -7.34
N ARG A 606 7.99 18.11 -7.62
CA ARG A 606 7.06 17.17 -8.26
C ARG A 606 5.83 16.92 -7.40
N LEU A 607 5.98 16.83 -6.07
CA LEU A 607 4.84 16.76 -5.16
C LEU A 607 3.95 18.02 -5.27
N PHE A 608 4.53 19.22 -5.30
CA PHE A 608 3.76 20.45 -5.50
C PHE A 608 3.03 20.44 -6.85
N TYR A 609 3.72 20.06 -7.93
CA TYR A 609 3.12 19.92 -9.27
C TYR A 609 1.95 18.92 -9.26
N VAL A 610 2.12 17.77 -8.61
CA VAL A 610 1.04 16.79 -8.46
C VAL A 610 -0.13 17.40 -7.72
N ALA A 611 0.08 18.05 -6.57
CA ALA A 611 -0.99 18.65 -5.77
C ALA A 611 -1.78 19.71 -6.56
N ALA A 612 -1.09 20.63 -7.23
CA ALA A 612 -1.70 21.68 -8.04
C ALA A 612 -2.51 21.12 -9.22
N THR A 613 -1.98 20.12 -9.92
CA THR A 613 -2.63 19.51 -11.10
C THR A 613 -3.77 18.55 -10.76
N ARG A 614 -4.15 18.42 -9.48
CA ARG A 614 -5.39 17.71 -9.08
C ARG A 614 -6.63 18.58 -9.29
N ALA A 615 -6.46 19.91 -9.36
CA ALA A 615 -7.56 20.84 -9.55
C ALA A 615 -8.04 20.88 -11.01
N LYS A 616 -9.36 20.86 -11.19
CA LYS A 616 -10.03 21.08 -12.48
C LYS A 616 -10.29 22.57 -12.72
N GLU A 617 -10.90 23.24 -11.72
CA GLU A 617 -11.38 24.61 -11.85
C GLU A 617 -10.76 25.55 -10.82
N ASN A 618 -10.80 25.23 -9.53
CA ASN A 618 -10.34 26.14 -8.48
C ASN A 618 -9.16 25.53 -7.69
N LEU A 619 -8.13 26.33 -7.51
CA LEU A 619 -6.94 25.98 -6.75
C LEU A 619 -6.66 27.04 -5.69
N TYR A 620 -6.66 26.62 -4.45
CA TYR A 620 -6.46 27.45 -3.30
C TYR A 620 -5.21 27.00 -2.55
N PHE A 621 -4.26 27.90 -2.38
CA PHE A 621 -3.07 27.70 -1.55
C PHE A 621 -3.24 28.39 -0.22
N SER A 622 -2.63 27.84 0.83
CA SER A 622 -2.58 28.52 2.12
C SER A 622 -1.33 28.18 2.92
N PHE A 623 -0.91 29.16 3.70
CA PHE A 623 0.09 29.00 4.74
C PHE A 623 -0.26 29.80 5.99
N ALA A 624 0.29 29.39 7.14
CA ALA A 624 0.21 30.11 8.40
C ALA A 624 1.59 30.66 8.79
N ARG A 625 1.62 31.85 9.38
CA ARG A 625 2.87 32.49 9.86
C ARG A 625 3.42 31.85 11.12
N ALA A 626 2.57 31.25 11.94
CA ALA A 626 3.00 30.65 13.20
C ALA A 626 2.20 29.42 13.61
N HIS A 627 2.76 28.68 14.55
CA HIS A 627 2.06 27.69 15.39
C HIS A 627 2.15 28.19 16.84
N ARG A 628 1.21 29.03 17.26
CA ARG A 628 1.27 29.73 18.56
C ARG A 628 1.41 28.78 19.75
N SER A 629 0.69 27.65 19.76
CA SER A 629 0.76 26.69 20.87
C SER A 629 2.12 26.00 21.00
N LYS A 630 2.91 25.90 19.91
CA LYS A 630 4.27 25.36 19.91
C LYS A 630 5.35 26.43 19.89
N LYS A 631 4.99 27.71 19.83
CA LYS A 631 5.90 28.84 19.71
C LYS A 631 6.87 28.71 18.52
N ILE A 632 6.35 28.37 17.37
CA ILE A 632 7.11 28.20 16.13
C ILE A 632 6.61 29.23 15.12
N ASP A 633 7.52 30.01 14.57
CA ASP A 633 7.26 30.89 13.44
C ASP A 633 7.61 30.19 12.13
N TYR A 634 6.87 30.47 11.07
CA TYR A 634 7.04 29.83 9.76
C TYR A 634 7.28 30.88 8.68
N GLU A 635 8.21 30.56 7.80
CA GLU A 635 8.39 31.24 6.53
C GLU A 635 7.50 30.60 5.44
N PRO A 636 7.03 31.38 4.45
CA PRO A 636 6.29 30.84 3.33
C PRO A 636 7.17 29.88 2.51
N SER A 637 6.57 28.80 2.00
CA SER A 637 7.22 27.82 1.16
C SER A 637 7.92 28.46 -0.05
N ILE A 638 9.11 27.97 -0.39
CA ILE A 638 9.83 28.37 -1.60
C ILE A 638 8.96 28.18 -2.85
N PHE A 639 8.09 27.18 -2.86
CA PHE A 639 7.20 26.90 -3.99
C PHE A 639 6.18 28.01 -4.24
N LEU A 640 5.78 28.77 -3.23
CA LEU A 640 4.92 29.94 -3.42
C LEU A 640 5.68 31.06 -4.17
N LYS A 641 6.96 31.25 -3.87
CA LYS A 641 7.83 32.21 -4.59
C LYS A 641 8.06 31.74 -6.02
N GLU A 642 8.38 30.48 -6.24
CA GLU A 642 8.54 29.87 -7.56
C GLU A 642 7.24 29.95 -8.39
N ALA A 643 6.08 29.84 -7.74
CA ALA A 643 4.77 30.00 -8.35
C ALA A 643 4.44 31.46 -8.76
N GLY A 644 5.23 32.43 -8.27
CA GLY A 644 5.09 33.85 -8.56
C GLY A 644 4.20 34.61 -7.60
N PHE A 645 3.95 34.08 -6.40
CA PHE A 645 3.32 34.87 -5.33
C PHE A 645 4.36 35.76 -4.67
N GLY A 646 4.02 37.03 -4.45
CA GLY A 646 4.88 38.00 -3.77
C GLY A 646 4.82 37.86 -2.25
N VAL A 647 5.31 36.76 -1.68
CA VAL A 647 5.31 36.45 -0.24
C VAL A 647 6.71 36.29 0.30
#